data_7ec0c7c95069292d0da83e794bd3d764
#
_entry.id   7ec0c7c95069292d0da83e794bd3d764
#
_cell.length_a   1.000
_cell.length_b   1.000
_cell.length_c   1.000
_cell.angle_alpha   90.00
_cell.angle_beta   90.00
_cell.angle_gamma   90.00
#
_symmetry.space_group_name_H-M   'P 1'
#
loop_
_entity.id
_entity.type
_entity.pdbx_description
1 polymer ?
#
loop_
_entity_poly.entity_id
_entity_poly.type
_entity_poly.pdbx_seq_one_letter_code
_entity_poly.pdbx_strand_id
1 'polypeptide(L)'
;MNQGDGSSISRQIGRIQTLAVILVSALFAPAHGDLQAVRTSDVLVLDGALTDAAWESAPPCSTLTQREPVEGGDPSQRTVIRVLFDDDHLYFGIRNYDTEPGRIIATHMRRDDRLFEDDSIDIILDTYNNRRGGYHFGTNSLGAQRDALLIDEGRSRNDAWDAVWVSRANRDSLGWTAEIAIPFGQLRYDAGGDGVWGINVGRRIPRGNEEIYLAPPPQAFGFSGGYRTSRLVSLRGLTDLKRRRQVEVTPYVLPGTRRDFEGLDPTEDPFVDMGADVRTSLLGGLSLDLSYNTDFAQVETDQEEVNLTRFSLFLPEQRGFFLEGAGIFALGERRQQFGGRPPTVLFYSRRVGIQDGHEIPVTYGAKLTGRVGPYEGGLLNTMTDPALFHDEVEEDQYLLDTGQWLNDDDLDELTDRDRDALSFVDTMTLDIIDTLDVERTIFTVARFKRDILGQSNVGIMFADRSPGEEEDYNRTIGVDANLSFLDGSTNVAGFAAKSWTPGLSDQDRVVFVELDRRSGVVEFNTSFLDVGENFNPEVGFVPRDDVRRFKTRARYRPRSARDWIRLYSTGAEWTHLLNRDNELQTRRVTGSLFANLEAGDWIGIEVTDRFERLDESFEIADGVDIPEGEFEFTDVSFRVFLSNTRLISGRGQIALGDFFGGTRRRADAELTFKASERISLESGYEVNRVELPAGAFTTHRASQRMLLTLSTDLYVRGLAQWNSQGHVVGGNLLLGYRYLPGSDLFIVYNHLLDTEGSLHQLDRSVQLKLAYYWSP
;
A
#
# COMPACT_ATOMS: atom_id res chain seq x y z
N MET A 1 29.56 40.57 -57.22
CA MET A 1 28.46 39.86 -57.92
C MET A 1 27.98 38.73 -57.03
N ASN A 2 26.74 38.81 -56.60
CA ASN A 2 26.06 37.99 -55.62
C ASN A 2 26.00 36.49 -55.95
N GLN A 3 26.38 35.62 -55.01
CA GLN A 3 25.75 34.35 -54.83
C GLN A 3 25.24 34.33 -53.37
N GLY A 4 23.97 34.60 -53.25
CA GLY A 4 23.27 34.59 -51.99
C GLY A 4 22.26 33.43 -51.94
N ASP A 5 22.21 32.81 -50.80
CA ASP A 5 21.05 32.19 -50.14
C ASP A 5 20.17 31.16 -50.87
N GLY A 6 20.64 29.93 -50.93
CA GLY A 6 19.81 28.75 -51.16
C GLY A 6 19.57 27.85 -49.92
N SER A 7 20.19 28.15 -48.73
CA SER A 7 20.24 27.25 -47.61
C SER A 7 19.19 27.48 -46.48
N SER A 8 18.50 28.64 -46.50
CA SER A 8 17.53 28.99 -45.46
C SER A 8 16.10 28.46 -45.74
N ILE A 9 15.74 28.34 -47.02
CA ILE A 9 14.39 27.90 -47.45
C ILE A 9 14.22 26.38 -47.28
N SER A 10 15.26 25.61 -47.54
CA SER A 10 15.20 24.14 -47.36
C SER A 10 15.10 23.71 -45.90
N ARG A 11 15.64 24.49 -44.94
CA ARG A 11 15.49 24.22 -43.49
C ARG A 11 14.11 24.60 -42.92
N GLN A 12 13.44 25.59 -43.50
CA GLN A 12 12.05 25.91 -43.09
C GLN A 12 11.04 24.94 -43.66
N ILE A 13 11.22 24.44 -44.87
CA ILE A 13 10.34 23.41 -45.47
C ILE A 13 10.48 22.08 -44.73
N GLY A 14 11.68 21.66 -44.31
CA GLY A 14 11.91 20.48 -43.49
C GLY A 14 11.25 20.54 -42.09
N ARG A 15 11.25 21.74 -41.47
CA ARG A 15 10.56 21.93 -40.17
C ARG A 15 9.03 21.96 -40.27
N ILE A 16 8.49 22.46 -41.37
CA ILE A 16 7.04 22.45 -41.64
C ILE A 16 6.57 21.03 -41.96
N GLN A 17 7.33 20.24 -42.69
CA GLN A 17 7.01 18.83 -42.95
C GLN A 17 7.11 17.95 -41.69
N THR A 18 8.07 18.19 -40.79
CA THR A 18 8.20 17.46 -39.51
C THR A 18 7.07 17.86 -38.52
N LEU A 19 6.64 19.13 -38.49
CA LEU A 19 5.47 19.54 -37.71
C LEU A 19 4.18 19.03 -38.32
N ALA A 20 4.03 18.93 -39.63
CA ALA A 20 2.86 18.38 -40.29
C ALA A 20 2.72 16.87 -40.09
N VAL A 21 3.84 16.12 -40.05
CA VAL A 21 3.84 14.68 -39.75
C VAL A 21 3.48 14.43 -38.27
N ILE A 22 3.91 15.31 -37.35
CA ILE A 22 3.54 15.22 -35.93
C ILE A 22 2.06 15.60 -35.69
N LEU A 23 1.52 16.55 -36.47
CA LEU A 23 0.10 16.92 -36.41
C LEU A 23 -0.83 15.89 -37.08
N VAL A 24 -0.38 15.20 -38.11
CA VAL A 24 -1.19 14.18 -38.83
C VAL A 24 -1.21 12.85 -38.06
N SER A 25 -0.18 12.50 -37.31
CA SER A 25 -0.21 11.33 -36.41
C SER A 25 -1.09 11.53 -35.17
N ALA A 26 -1.48 12.74 -34.82
CA ALA A 26 -2.47 13.02 -33.77
C ALA A 26 -3.93 12.91 -34.25
N LEU A 27 -4.19 12.71 -35.54
CA LEU A 27 -5.54 12.71 -36.14
C LEU A 27 -6.10 11.32 -36.45
N PHE A 28 -5.36 10.24 -36.17
CA PHE A 28 -5.84 8.86 -36.34
C PHE A 28 -5.60 7.99 -35.11
N ALA A 29 -6.01 8.48 -33.91
CA ALA A 29 -6.40 7.54 -32.86
C ALA A 29 -7.74 6.98 -33.28
N PRO A 30 -7.96 5.63 -33.31
CA PRO A 30 -9.27 5.07 -33.57
C PRO A 30 -10.23 5.67 -32.55
N ALA A 31 -11.38 6.15 -32.99
CA ALA A 31 -12.43 6.66 -32.11
C ALA A 31 -12.89 5.48 -31.24
N HIS A 32 -12.43 5.41 -29.99
CA HIS A 32 -12.91 4.45 -29.01
C HIS A 32 -14.38 4.76 -28.77
N GLY A 33 -15.24 3.77 -28.93
CA GLY A 33 -16.70 3.96 -28.87
C GLY A 33 -17.15 4.35 -27.46
N ASP A 34 -17.93 5.42 -27.36
CA ASP A 34 -18.67 5.74 -26.14
C ASP A 34 -19.59 4.57 -25.75
N LEU A 35 -19.77 4.34 -24.46
CA LEU A 35 -20.76 3.40 -23.93
C LEU A 35 -22.09 4.12 -23.69
N GLN A 36 -23.20 3.40 -23.97
CA GLN A 36 -24.53 3.90 -23.73
C GLN A 36 -25.20 3.09 -22.62
N ALA A 37 -25.58 3.76 -21.54
CA ALA A 37 -26.46 3.20 -20.52
C ALA A 37 -27.91 3.39 -20.93
N VAL A 38 -28.75 2.37 -20.70
CA VAL A 38 -30.17 2.39 -20.98
C VAL A 38 -30.96 2.19 -19.70
N ARG A 39 -31.98 3.01 -19.49
CA ARG A 39 -32.83 2.88 -18.31
C ARG A 39 -33.72 1.64 -18.47
N THR A 40 -33.80 0.82 -17.44
CA THR A 40 -34.70 -0.32 -17.34
C THR A 40 -35.72 -0.13 -16.23
N SER A 41 -36.92 -0.69 -16.42
CA SER A 41 -37.94 -0.86 -15.39
C SER A 41 -38.09 -2.33 -14.97
N ASP A 42 -37.39 -3.22 -15.65
CA ASP A 42 -37.45 -4.65 -15.39
C ASP A 42 -36.57 -5.01 -14.20
N VAL A 43 -37.04 -5.93 -13.37
CA VAL A 43 -36.26 -6.49 -12.27
C VAL A 43 -35.30 -7.49 -12.85
N LEU A 44 -34.00 -7.23 -12.67
CA LEU A 44 -32.94 -8.14 -13.08
C LEU A 44 -32.68 -9.21 -12.03
N VAL A 45 -32.56 -10.45 -12.46
CA VAL A 45 -32.14 -11.59 -11.62
C VAL A 45 -30.64 -11.81 -11.82
N LEU A 46 -29.84 -11.34 -10.87
CA LEU A 46 -28.39 -11.45 -10.95
C LEU A 46 -27.94 -12.89 -10.63
N ASP A 47 -27.94 -13.74 -11.64
CA ASP A 47 -27.48 -15.15 -11.56
C ASP A 47 -26.15 -15.40 -12.30
N GLY A 48 -25.64 -14.39 -12.97
CA GLY A 48 -24.40 -14.41 -13.75
C GLY A 48 -24.58 -14.92 -15.19
N ALA A 49 -25.81 -15.26 -15.63
CA ALA A 49 -26.01 -15.93 -16.91
C ALA A 49 -26.40 -15.00 -18.07
N LEU A 50 -26.79 -13.75 -17.81
CA LEU A 50 -27.27 -12.76 -18.81
C LEU A 50 -28.53 -13.25 -19.56
N THR A 51 -29.44 -13.92 -18.88
CA THR A 51 -30.64 -14.50 -19.50
C THR A 51 -31.84 -13.56 -19.51
N ASP A 52 -31.81 -12.49 -18.72
CA ASP A 52 -32.89 -11.50 -18.65
C ASP A 52 -33.04 -10.76 -19.98
N ALA A 53 -34.31 -10.65 -20.49
CA ALA A 53 -34.59 -9.96 -21.73
C ALA A 53 -34.23 -8.47 -21.71
N ALA A 54 -34.16 -7.87 -20.53
CA ALA A 54 -33.75 -6.47 -20.36
C ALA A 54 -32.36 -6.19 -20.97
N TRP A 55 -31.45 -7.16 -20.93
CA TRP A 55 -30.10 -7.01 -21.50
C TRP A 55 -30.12 -6.77 -23.01
N GLU A 56 -31.13 -7.23 -23.72
CA GLU A 56 -31.27 -7.03 -25.18
C GLU A 56 -31.57 -5.57 -25.53
N SER A 57 -32.15 -4.80 -24.63
CA SER A 57 -32.43 -3.37 -24.81
C SER A 57 -31.19 -2.50 -24.83
N ALA A 58 -30.10 -2.95 -24.18
CA ALA A 58 -28.82 -2.21 -24.11
C ALA A 58 -27.97 -2.50 -25.36
N PRO A 59 -27.47 -1.45 -26.07
CA PRO A 59 -26.59 -1.64 -27.20
C PRO A 59 -25.29 -2.35 -26.79
N PRO A 60 -24.88 -3.42 -27.52
CA PRO A 60 -23.66 -4.12 -27.21
C PRO A 60 -22.43 -3.31 -27.65
N CYS A 61 -21.43 -3.19 -26.76
CA CYS A 61 -20.13 -2.65 -27.12
C CYS A 61 -19.08 -3.78 -27.11
N SER A 62 -18.28 -3.90 -28.17
CA SER A 62 -17.22 -4.91 -28.29
C SER A 62 -15.93 -4.35 -28.90
N THR A 63 -15.73 -3.04 -28.84
CA THR A 63 -14.58 -2.34 -29.45
C THR A 63 -13.39 -2.24 -28.48
N LEU A 64 -13.02 -3.36 -27.83
CA LEU A 64 -11.83 -3.39 -26.99
C LEU A 64 -10.57 -3.55 -27.85
N THR A 65 -9.47 -3.01 -27.36
CA THR A 65 -8.16 -3.03 -28.04
C THR A 65 -7.10 -3.54 -27.08
N GLN A 66 -6.16 -4.30 -27.60
CA GLN A 66 -5.07 -4.86 -26.82
C GLN A 66 -4.09 -3.77 -26.38
N ARG A 67 -3.72 -3.80 -25.12
CA ARG A 67 -2.64 -3.00 -24.53
C ARG A 67 -1.36 -3.85 -24.41
N GLU A 68 -1.49 -5.07 -23.89
CA GLU A 68 -0.41 -6.04 -23.76
C GLU A 68 -0.82 -7.34 -24.45
N PRO A 69 0.08 -8.07 -25.13
CA PRO A 69 1.48 -7.74 -25.38
C PRO A 69 1.72 -6.72 -26.48
N VAL A 70 0.75 -6.44 -27.36
CA VAL A 70 0.89 -5.53 -28.52
C VAL A 70 0.01 -4.32 -28.32
N GLU A 71 0.62 -3.13 -28.15
CA GLU A 71 -0.12 -1.87 -28.02
C GLU A 71 -0.90 -1.57 -29.30
N GLY A 72 -2.23 -1.42 -29.18
CA GLY A 72 -3.13 -1.15 -30.30
C GLY A 72 -3.46 -2.38 -31.15
N GLY A 73 -3.05 -3.59 -30.72
CA GLY A 73 -3.38 -4.83 -31.41
C GLY A 73 -4.83 -5.27 -31.21
N ASP A 74 -5.25 -6.26 -32.02
CA ASP A 74 -6.57 -6.89 -31.88
C ASP A 74 -6.60 -7.83 -30.67
N PRO A 75 -7.73 -7.89 -29.92
CA PRO A 75 -7.89 -8.82 -28.83
C PRO A 75 -7.87 -10.28 -29.29
N SER A 76 -7.19 -11.17 -28.57
CA SER A 76 -7.24 -12.62 -28.87
C SER A 76 -8.61 -13.23 -28.61
N GLN A 77 -9.38 -12.65 -27.70
CA GLN A 77 -10.69 -13.12 -27.28
C GLN A 77 -11.69 -11.94 -27.25
N ARG A 78 -12.88 -12.17 -27.77
CA ARG A 78 -13.93 -11.16 -27.85
C ARG A 78 -14.56 -10.92 -26.47
N THR A 79 -14.89 -9.65 -26.17
CA THR A 79 -15.69 -9.25 -25.01
C THR A 79 -16.85 -8.36 -25.47
N VAL A 80 -18.03 -8.55 -24.88
CA VAL A 80 -19.22 -7.75 -25.17
C VAL A 80 -19.75 -7.19 -23.87
N ILE A 81 -19.93 -5.87 -23.81
CA ILE A 81 -20.38 -5.11 -22.65
C ILE A 81 -21.75 -4.50 -22.95
N ARG A 82 -22.67 -4.59 -21.99
CA ARG A 82 -23.97 -3.91 -21.99
C ARG A 82 -24.15 -3.18 -20.67
N VAL A 83 -24.79 -2.01 -20.68
CA VAL A 83 -25.00 -1.19 -19.50
C VAL A 83 -26.50 -0.83 -19.38
N LEU A 84 -27.06 -1.18 -18.23
CA LEU A 84 -28.42 -0.81 -17.84
C LEU A 84 -28.36 0.02 -16.54
N PHE A 85 -29.43 0.74 -16.23
CA PHE A 85 -29.61 1.37 -14.94
C PHE A 85 -31.10 1.53 -14.61
N ASP A 86 -31.38 1.58 -13.31
CA ASP A 86 -32.72 1.93 -12.80
C ASP A 86 -32.61 3.15 -11.85
N ASP A 87 -33.52 3.31 -10.90
CA ASP A 87 -33.46 4.39 -9.91
C ASP A 87 -32.42 4.14 -8.82
N ASP A 88 -31.96 2.90 -8.63
CA ASP A 88 -31.15 2.47 -7.49
C ASP A 88 -29.75 1.98 -7.88
N HIS A 89 -29.62 1.39 -9.07
CA HIS A 89 -28.41 0.67 -9.45
C HIS A 89 -27.95 1.00 -10.87
N LEU A 90 -26.64 0.91 -11.06
CA LEU A 90 -25.98 0.81 -12.36
C LEU A 90 -25.59 -0.65 -12.58
N TYR A 91 -26.00 -1.22 -13.71
CA TYR A 91 -25.79 -2.62 -14.04
C TYR A 91 -24.86 -2.79 -15.23
N PHE A 92 -23.96 -3.78 -15.12
CA PHE A 92 -23.11 -4.21 -16.23
C PHE A 92 -23.36 -5.68 -16.51
N GLY A 93 -23.72 -5.99 -17.76
CA GLY A 93 -23.79 -7.34 -18.30
C GLY A 93 -22.62 -7.56 -19.25
N ILE A 94 -21.71 -8.47 -18.92
CA ILE A 94 -20.47 -8.66 -19.66
C ILE A 94 -20.34 -10.11 -20.10
N ARG A 95 -20.19 -10.32 -21.41
CA ARG A 95 -19.93 -11.62 -22.02
C ARG A 95 -18.47 -11.70 -22.47
N ASN A 96 -17.70 -12.58 -21.88
CA ASN A 96 -16.29 -12.85 -22.17
C ASN A 96 -16.20 -14.15 -22.96
N TYR A 97 -16.08 -14.06 -24.28
CA TYR A 97 -15.85 -15.22 -25.12
C TYR A 97 -14.45 -15.77 -24.89
N ASP A 98 -14.31 -17.07 -25.03
CA ASP A 98 -13.04 -17.75 -24.95
C ASP A 98 -13.05 -18.99 -25.85
N THR A 99 -12.04 -19.13 -26.70
CA THR A 99 -11.90 -20.26 -27.63
C THR A 99 -11.46 -21.56 -26.93
N GLU A 100 -10.93 -21.43 -25.69
CA GLU A 100 -10.48 -22.53 -24.86
C GLU A 100 -11.02 -22.40 -23.42
N PRO A 101 -12.36 -22.51 -23.18
CA PRO A 101 -12.99 -22.23 -21.88
C PRO A 101 -12.41 -23.07 -20.73
N GLY A 102 -11.93 -24.28 -21.03
CA GLY A 102 -11.27 -25.14 -20.03
C GLY A 102 -9.90 -24.64 -19.53
N ARG A 103 -9.35 -23.60 -20.16
CA ARG A 103 -8.08 -22.97 -19.79
C ARG A 103 -8.23 -21.60 -19.11
N ILE A 104 -9.45 -21.19 -18.80
CA ILE A 104 -9.72 -20.00 -18.01
C ILE A 104 -9.08 -20.16 -16.64
N ILE A 105 -8.22 -19.20 -16.28
CA ILE A 105 -7.54 -19.17 -14.99
C ILE A 105 -8.41 -18.35 -14.03
N ALA A 106 -8.82 -18.96 -12.93
CA ALA A 106 -9.44 -18.26 -11.81
C ALA A 106 -9.17 -19.05 -10.53
N THR A 107 -8.40 -18.47 -9.65
CA THR A 107 -7.86 -19.09 -8.45
C THR A 107 -8.15 -18.28 -7.18
N HIS A 108 -8.78 -17.12 -7.33
CA HIS A 108 -9.11 -16.23 -6.23
C HIS A 108 -10.62 -16.09 -6.10
N MET A 109 -11.17 -16.46 -4.95
CA MET A 109 -12.61 -16.37 -4.64
C MET A 109 -12.91 -15.32 -3.58
N ARG A 110 -11.96 -15.03 -2.70
CA ARG A 110 -12.15 -14.09 -1.61
C ARG A 110 -12.22 -12.66 -2.16
N ARG A 111 -13.05 -11.81 -1.52
CA ARG A 111 -13.09 -10.38 -1.80
C ARG A 111 -11.71 -9.74 -1.58
N ASP A 112 -11.37 -8.77 -2.43
CA ASP A 112 -10.14 -7.97 -2.41
C ASP A 112 -8.85 -8.75 -2.57
N ASP A 113 -8.97 -9.99 -3.07
CA ASP A 113 -7.81 -10.78 -3.45
C ASP A 113 -7.20 -10.31 -4.79
N ARG A 114 -6.11 -10.93 -5.20
CA ARG A 114 -5.32 -10.57 -6.38
C ARG A 114 -5.99 -10.95 -7.70
N LEU A 115 -7.23 -10.48 -7.96
CA LEU A 115 -8.02 -10.83 -9.14
C LEU A 115 -7.31 -10.51 -10.47
N PHE A 116 -6.30 -9.65 -10.46
CA PHE A 116 -5.48 -9.37 -11.65
C PHE A 116 -4.60 -10.56 -12.08
N GLU A 117 -4.50 -11.62 -11.27
CA GLU A 117 -3.85 -12.88 -11.61
C GLU A 117 -4.80 -13.86 -12.33
N ASP A 118 -6.09 -13.58 -12.33
CA ASP A 118 -7.16 -14.38 -12.92
C ASP A 118 -7.68 -13.79 -14.25
N ASP A 119 -8.41 -14.60 -15.02
CA ASP A 119 -9.33 -14.07 -16.05
C ASP A 119 -10.34 -13.15 -15.37
N SER A 120 -10.18 -11.85 -15.55
CA SER A 120 -10.90 -10.84 -14.79
C SER A 120 -11.36 -9.68 -15.67
N ILE A 121 -12.36 -8.96 -15.18
CA ILE A 121 -12.85 -7.69 -15.70
C ILE A 121 -12.61 -6.61 -14.66
N ASP A 122 -12.09 -5.47 -15.10
CA ASP A 122 -11.92 -4.25 -14.33
C ASP A 122 -12.81 -3.16 -14.94
N ILE A 123 -13.65 -2.53 -14.13
CA ILE A 123 -14.47 -1.37 -14.48
C ILE A 123 -13.96 -0.15 -13.74
N ILE A 124 -13.60 0.89 -14.46
CA ILE A 124 -13.17 2.17 -13.92
C ILE A 124 -14.25 3.20 -14.19
N LEU A 125 -14.75 3.88 -13.15
CA LEU A 125 -15.79 4.89 -13.25
C LEU A 125 -15.29 6.23 -12.69
N ASP A 126 -15.40 7.30 -13.48
CA ASP A 126 -15.25 8.68 -13.03
C ASP A 126 -16.64 9.35 -13.11
N THR A 127 -17.33 9.34 -12.00
CA THR A 127 -18.72 9.79 -11.87
C THR A 127 -18.90 11.31 -11.94
N TYR A 128 -17.81 12.06 -11.80
CA TYR A 128 -17.77 13.51 -12.01
C TYR A 128 -17.23 13.90 -13.39
N ASN A 129 -16.73 12.94 -14.16
CA ASN A 129 -16.07 13.13 -15.45
C ASN A 129 -14.98 14.21 -15.42
N ASN A 130 -14.26 14.29 -14.31
CA ASN A 130 -13.22 15.30 -14.07
C ASN A 130 -11.80 14.79 -14.31
N ARG A 131 -11.66 13.47 -14.60
CA ARG A 131 -10.41 12.77 -14.93
C ARG A 131 -9.34 12.77 -13.84
N ARG A 132 -9.75 12.86 -12.56
CA ARG A 132 -8.82 13.02 -11.42
C ARG A 132 -8.87 11.89 -10.42
N GLY A 133 -10.02 11.32 -10.28
CA GLY A 133 -10.27 10.19 -9.40
C GLY A 133 -11.46 9.41 -9.89
N GLY A 134 -11.79 8.34 -9.20
CA GLY A 134 -12.92 7.50 -9.59
C GLY A 134 -12.97 6.25 -8.75
N TYR A 135 -13.74 5.32 -9.23
CA TYR A 135 -13.99 4.03 -8.60
C TYR A 135 -13.50 2.91 -9.49
N HIS A 136 -12.94 1.90 -8.88
CA HIS A 136 -12.58 0.64 -9.51
C HIS A 136 -13.48 -0.47 -8.98
N PHE A 137 -14.04 -1.28 -9.86
CA PHE A 137 -14.78 -2.49 -9.54
C PHE A 137 -14.22 -3.62 -10.39
N GLY A 138 -13.78 -4.69 -9.75
CA GLY A 138 -13.18 -5.84 -10.43
C GLY A 138 -13.90 -7.13 -10.09
N THR A 139 -14.05 -8.01 -11.06
CA THR A 139 -14.57 -9.37 -10.86
C THR A 139 -13.86 -10.37 -11.75
N ASN A 140 -13.88 -11.65 -11.36
CA ASN A 140 -13.37 -12.75 -12.15
C ASN A 140 -14.47 -13.74 -12.54
N SER A 141 -14.12 -14.81 -13.22
CA SER A 141 -15.07 -15.84 -13.65
C SER A 141 -15.63 -16.71 -12.52
N LEU A 142 -15.26 -16.47 -11.25
CA LEU A 142 -15.86 -17.06 -10.04
C LEU A 142 -16.83 -16.10 -9.34
N GLY A 143 -16.94 -14.85 -9.81
CA GLY A 143 -17.76 -13.82 -9.18
C GLY A 143 -17.14 -13.15 -7.96
N ALA A 144 -15.86 -13.38 -7.71
CA ALA A 144 -15.14 -12.67 -6.65
C ALA A 144 -15.14 -11.16 -6.91
N GLN A 145 -15.15 -10.37 -5.85
CA GLN A 145 -15.26 -8.91 -5.92
C GLN A 145 -13.94 -8.27 -5.50
N ARG A 146 -13.61 -7.17 -6.15
CA ARG A 146 -12.54 -6.26 -5.75
C ARG A 146 -12.96 -4.84 -6.06
N ASP A 147 -12.77 -3.94 -5.13
CA ASP A 147 -13.04 -2.53 -5.34
C ASP A 147 -11.90 -1.66 -4.80
N ALA A 148 -11.86 -0.43 -5.24
CA ALA A 148 -10.92 0.57 -4.76
C ALA A 148 -11.37 1.98 -5.13
N LEU A 149 -10.93 2.95 -4.34
CA LEU A 149 -11.03 4.36 -4.69
C LEU A 149 -9.75 4.80 -5.42
N LEU A 150 -9.92 5.39 -6.60
CA LEU A 150 -8.82 5.91 -7.40
C LEU A 150 -8.56 7.38 -7.07
N ILE A 151 -7.31 7.69 -6.79
CA ILE A 151 -6.85 9.00 -6.34
C ILE A 151 -5.69 9.45 -7.25
N ASP A 152 -5.49 10.76 -7.37
CA ASP A 152 -4.39 11.33 -8.16
C ASP A 152 -4.35 10.75 -9.60
N GLU A 153 -5.48 10.83 -10.30
CA GLU A 153 -5.60 10.34 -11.68
C GLU A 153 -5.37 8.81 -11.79
N GLY A 154 -5.66 8.05 -10.74
CA GLY A 154 -5.40 6.61 -10.69
C GLY A 154 -3.92 6.23 -10.53
N ARG A 155 -3.05 7.18 -10.14
CA ARG A 155 -1.66 6.91 -9.76
C ARG A 155 -1.58 6.27 -8.38
N SER A 156 -2.50 6.62 -7.52
CA SER A 156 -2.70 6.02 -6.21
C SER A 156 -4.05 5.35 -6.14
N ARG A 157 -4.11 4.24 -5.44
CA ARG A 157 -5.31 3.44 -5.26
C ARG A 157 -5.47 3.12 -3.77
N ASN A 158 -6.66 3.35 -3.25
CA ASN A 158 -7.03 2.92 -1.92
C ASN A 158 -7.87 1.64 -2.03
N ASP A 159 -7.22 0.48 -1.87
CA ASP A 159 -7.83 -0.85 -1.91
C ASP A 159 -8.61 -1.20 -0.63
N ALA A 160 -8.52 -0.36 0.40
CA ALA A 160 -9.27 -0.53 1.64
C ALA A 160 -10.65 0.16 1.61
N TRP A 161 -11.00 0.80 0.51
CA TRP A 161 -12.35 1.30 0.31
C TRP A 161 -13.26 0.16 -0.13
N ASP A 162 -14.24 -0.15 0.70
CA ASP A 162 -15.21 -1.22 0.51
C ASP A 162 -16.59 -0.65 0.15
N ALA A 163 -17.10 -1.03 -1.02
CA ALA A 163 -18.47 -0.75 -1.41
C ALA A 163 -19.37 -1.97 -1.20
N VAL A 164 -20.63 -1.75 -0.95
CA VAL A 164 -21.63 -2.82 -0.95
C VAL A 164 -22.24 -2.92 -2.34
N TRP A 165 -21.81 -3.90 -3.12
CA TRP A 165 -22.25 -4.15 -4.49
C TRP A 165 -22.34 -5.65 -4.77
N VAL A 166 -22.91 -6.05 -5.89
CA VAL A 166 -23.13 -7.46 -6.23
C VAL A 166 -22.41 -7.79 -7.52
N SER A 167 -21.71 -8.92 -7.54
CA SER A 167 -21.18 -9.58 -8.73
C SER A 167 -21.63 -11.03 -8.75
N ARG A 168 -22.05 -11.50 -9.90
CA ARG A 168 -22.30 -12.91 -10.18
C ARG A 168 -21.67 -13.27 -11.51
N ALA A 169 -21.08 -14.45 -11.57
CA ALA A 169 -20.43 -14.94 -12.78
C ALA A 169 -20.84 -16.38 -13.07
N ASN A 170 -20.86 -16.75 -14.34
CA ASN A 170 -21.15 -18.10 -14.80
C ASN A 170 -20.18 -18.49 -15.92
N ARG A 171 -19.72 -19.74 -15.91
CA ARG A 171 -18.87 -20.33 -16.97
C ARG A 171 -19.67 -21.26 -17.82
N ASP A 172 -19.47 -21.22 -19.14
CA ASP A 172 -20.11 -22.10 -20.11
C ASP A 172 -19.15 -22.51 -21.24
N SER A 173 -19.66 -23.19 -22.26
CA SER A 173 -18.85 -23.66 -23.38
C SER A 173 -18.34 -22.55 -24.30
N LEU A 174 -18.77 -21.30 -24.15
CA LEU A 174 -18.33 -20.15 -24.94
C LEU A 174 -17.40 -19.21 -24.19
N GLY A 175 -17.13 -19.47 -22.88
CA GLY A 175 -16.32 -18.65 -22.03
C GLY A 175 -16.97 -18.40 -20.67
N TRP A 176 -17.17 -17.12 -20.29
CA TRP A 176 -17.82 -16.76 -19.04
C TRP A 176 -18.59 -15.44 -19.15
N THR A 177 -19.56 -15.28 -18.28
CA THR A 177 -20.39 -14.07 -18.15
C THR A 177 -20.24 -13.47 -16.76
N ALA A 178 -20.48 -12.17 -16.66
CA ALA A 178 -20.61 -11.48 -15.38
C ALA A 178 -21.82 -10.54 -15.42
N GLU A 179 -22.57 -10.52 -14.32
CA GLU A 179 -23.58 -9.54 -13.99
C GLU A 179 -23.16 -8.78 -12.74
N ILE A 180 -23.10 -7.47 -12.87
CA ILE A 180 -22.61 -6.56 -11.82
C ILE A 180 -23.71 -5.53 -11.56
N ALA A 181 -24.08 -5.33 -10.29
CA ALA A 181 -24.98 -4.28 -9.84
C ALA A 181 -24.29 -3.39 -8.80
N ILE A 182 -24.12 -2.11 -9.13
CA ILE A 182 -23.51 -1.11 -8.29
C ILE A 182 -24.58 -0.13 -7.82
N PRO A 183 -24.93 -0.11 -6.51
CA PRO A 183 -25.91 0.85 -6.02
C PRO A 183 -25.42 2.29 -6.18
N PHE A 184 -26.26 3.19 -6.67
CA PHE A 184 -25.91 4.61 -6.76
C PHE A 184 -25.60 5.23 -5.40
N GLY A 185 -26.12 4.67 -4.32
CA GLY A 185 -25.80 5.06 -2.97
C GLY A 185 -24.32 4.88 -2.61
N GLN A 186 -23.61 3.94 -3.21
CA GLN A 186 -22.17 3.71 -3.00
C GLN A 186 -21.29 4.67 -3.80
N LEU A 187 -21.86 5.43 -4.73
CA LEU A 187 -21.14 6.33 -5.61
C LEU A 187 -21.45 7.79 -5.27
N ARG A 188 -20.43 8.64 -5.37
CA ARG A 188 -20.59 10.08 -5.30
C ARG A 188 -20.63 10.63 -6.74
N TYR A 189 -21.68 11.34 -7.11
CA TYR A 189 -21.87 11.88 -8.46
C TYR A 189 -22.64 13.19 -8.43
N ASP A 190 -22.59 13.91 -9.56
CA ASP A 190 -23.43 15.09 -9.76
C ASP A 190 -24.77 14.68 -10.37
N ALA A 191 -25.80 14.65 -9.55
CA ALA A 191 -27.15 14.30 -9.99
C ALA A 191 -27.79 15.36 -10.92
N GLY A 192 -27.29 16.60 -10.93
CA GLY A 192 -27.72 17.67 -11.81
C GLY A 192 -26.87 17.84 -13.07
N GLY A 193 -25.89 16.94 -13.28
CA GLY A 193 -24.98 16.96 -14.43
C GLY A 193 -25.63 16.55 -15.74
N ASP A 194 -24.83 16.51 -16.80
CA ASP A 194 -25.26 16.17 -18.17
C ASP A 194 -25.51 14.66 -18.40
N GLY A 195 -25.43 13.84 -17.35
CA GLY A 195 -25.59 12.39 -17.43
C GLY A 195 -24.44 11.67 -18.14
N VAL A 196 -23.26 12.29 -18.19
CA VAL A 196 -22.05 11.73 -18.82
C VAL A 196 -21.00 11.46 -17.74
N TRP A 197 -20.62 10.20 -17.59
CA TRP A 197 -19.52 9.76 -16.73
C TRP A 197 -18.32 9.33 -17.57
N GLY A 198 -17.14 9.32 -16.96
CA GLY A 198 -15.95 8.68 -17.54
C GLY A 198 -15.97 7.18 -17.24
N ILE A 199 -15.63 6.35 -18.24
CA ILE A 199 -15.55 4.90 -18.06
C ILE A 199 -14.36 4.29 -18.80
N ASN A 200 -13.77 3.24 -18.25
CA ASN A 200 -12.99 2.26 -18.97
C ASN A 200 -13.37 0.86 -18.50
N VAL A 201 -13.36 -0.09 -19.39
CA VAL A 201 -13.52 -1.51 -19.07
C VAL A 201 -12.31 -2.24 -19.61
N GLY A 202 -11.64 -2.97 -18.72
CA GLY A 202 -10.48 -3.80 -19.04
C GLY A 202 -10.78 -5.27 -18.82
N ARG A 203 -10.20 -6.15 -19.64
CA ARG A 203 -10.17 -7.60 -19.41
C ARG A 203 -8.74 -8.07 -19.36
N ARG A 204 -8.44 -8.95 -18.43
CA ARG A 204 -7.16 -9.67 -18.34
C ARG A 204 -7.37 -11.12 -18.75
N ILE A 205 -6.41 -11.63 -19.54
CA ILE A 205 -6.34 -13.03 -19.95
C ILE A 205 -4.93 -13.53 -19.60
N PRO A 206 -4.73 -14.02 -18.36
CA PRO A 206 -3.39 -14.26 -17.81
C PRO A 206 -2.58 -15.31 -18.57
N ARG A 207 -3.21 -16.33 -19.14
CA ARG A 207 -2.52 -17.38 -19.92
C ARG A 207 -1.76 -16.85 -21.14
N GLY A 208 -2.19 -15.68 -21.68
CA GLY A 208 -1.51 -14.95 -22.77
C GLY A 208 -0.75 -13.72 -22.31
N ASN A 209 -0.72 -13.44 -21.00
CA ASN A 209 -0.29 -12.15 -20.47
C ASN A 209 -0.94 -10.95 -21.20
N GLU A 210 -2.21 -11.13 -21.57
CA GLU A 210 -2.94 -10.18 -22.38
C GLU A 210 -3.79 -9.26 -21.52
N GLU A 211 -3.73 -7.97 -21.85
CA GLU A 211 -4.59 -6.92 -21.32
C GLU A 211 -5.31 -6.22 -22.47
N ILE A 212 -6.61 -6.17 -22.44
CA ILE A 212 -7.45 -5.48 -23.42
C ILE A 212 -8.32 -4.45 -22.72
N TYR A 213 -8.54 -3.31 -23.35
CA TYR A 213 -9.30 -2.21 -22.78
C TYR A 213 -10.22 -1.56 -23.84
N LEU A 214 -11.32 -1.00 -23.35
CA LEU A 214 -12.18 -0.14 -24.17
C LEU A 214 -11.42 1.12 -24.61
N ALA A 215 -10.65 1.71 -23.70
CA ALA A 215 -9.72 2.80 -23.97
C ALA A 215 -8.32 2.40 -23.44
N PRO A 216 -7.47 1.77 -24.26
CA PRO A 216 -6.19 1.25 -23.81
C PRO A 216 -5.25 2.38 -23.39
N PRO A 217 -4.79 2.40 -22.15
CA PRO A 217 -3.76 3.35 -21.72
C PRO A 217 -2.41 2.95 -22.31
N PRO A 218 -1.52 3.90 -22.62
CA PRO A 218 -0.18 3.61 -23.12
C PRO A 218 0.58 2.63 -22.21
N GLN A 219 1.32 1.69 -22.81
CA GLN A 219 2.18 0.76 -22.08
C GLN A 219 3.21 1.46 -21.18
N ALA A 220 3.61 2.67 -21.55
CA ALA A 220 4.51 3.54 -20.79
C ALA A 220 4.06 3.80 -19.35
N PHE A 221 2.76 3.73 -19.06
CA PHE A 221 2.22 3.91 -17.71
C PHE A 221 2.41 2.70 -16.80
N GLY A 222 2.98 1.60 -17.31
CA GLY A 222 3.27 0.41 -16.53
C GLY A 222 2.00 -0.29 -16.01
N PHE A 223 2.13 -1.07 -14.95
CA PHE A 223 1.04 -1.86 -14.36
C PHE A 223 -0.16 -1.00 -13.93
N SER A 224 0.07 0.18 -13.36
CA SER A 224 -1.00 1.09 -12.93
C SER A 224 -1.69 1.85 -14.08
N GLY A 225 -1.25 1.63 -15.32
CA GLY A 225 -1.82 2.31 -16.49
C GLY A 225 -3.31 2.08 -16.66
N GLY A 226 -3.81 0.86 -16.36
CA GLY A 226 -5.22 0.48 -16.45
C GLY A 226 -6.16 1.34 -15.62
N TYR A 227 -5.66 1.93 -14.54
CA TYR A 227 -6.44 2.76 -13.59
C TYR A 227 -6.44 4.26 -13.91
N ARG A 228 -5.82 4.68 -15.03
CA ARG A 228 -5.69 6.11 -15.39
C ARG A 228 -7.02 6.74 -15.78
N THR A 229 -7.54 7.61 -14.92
CA THR A 229 -8.82 8.29 -15.17
C THR A 229 -8.74 9.33 -16.29
N SER A 230 -7.55 9.82 -16.63
CA SER A 230 -7.36 10.72 -17.77
C SER A 230 -7.61 10.06 -19.14
N ARG A 231 -7.68 8.73 -19.21
CA ARG A 231 -7.84 7.96 -20.46
C ARG A 231 -9.23 7.32 -20.61
N LEU A 232 -10.20 7.75 -19.83
CA LEU A 232 -11.56 7.23 -19.87
C LEU A 232 -12.31 7.75 -21.12
N VAL A 233 -13.18 6.92 -21.66
CA VAL A 233 -14.20 7.31 -22.65
C VAL A 233 -15.50 7.69 -21.95
N SER A 234 -16.51 8.14 -22.68
CA SER A 234 -17.77 8.58 -22.10
C SER A 234 -18.74 7.41 -21.91
N LEU A 235 -19.35 7.31 -20.75
CA LEU A 235 -20.58 6.58 -20.48
C LEU A 235 -21.72 7.59 -20.49
N ARG A 236 -22.63 7.46 -21.45
CA ARG A 236 -23.74 8.39 -21.69
C ARG A 236 -25.08 7.77 -21.31
N GLY A 237 -26.08 8.61 -21.11
CA GLY A 237 -27.47 8.19 -20.93
C GLY A 237 -27.91 8.09 -19.48
N LEU A 238 -27.06 8.41 -18.52
CA LEU A 238 -27.37 8.41 -17.08
C LEU A 238 -28.16 9.67 -16.68
N THR A 239 -29.37 9.82 -17.24
CA THR A 239 -30.24 10.98 -17.00
C THR A 239 -31.22 10.72 -15.85
N ASP A 240 -31.64 11.80 -15.20
CA ASP A 240 -32.66 11.76 -14.14
C ASP A 240 -32.23 10.95 -12.89
N LEU A 241 -30.94 10.92 -12.61
CA LEU A 241 -30.44 10.30 -11.40
C LEU A 241 -30.87 11.10 -10.17
N LYS A 242 -31.42 10.42 -9.17
CA LYS A 242 -31.87 11.05 -7.93
C LYS A 242 -30.73 11.03 -6.90
N ARG A 243 -30.43 12.18 -6.30
CA ARG A 243 -29.50 12.23 -5.17
C ARG A 243 -30.14 11.50 -3.98
N ARG A 244 -29.52 10.44 -3.50
CA ARG A 244 -29.90 9.79 -2.25
C ARG A 244 -28.98 10.26 -1.11
N ARG A 245 -29.54 10.53 0.06
CA ARG A 245 -28.75 10.61 1.29
C ARG A 245 -28.46 9.17 1.69
N GLN A 246 -27.19 8.85 1.80
CA GLN A 246 -26.75 7.59 2.35
C GLN A 246 -26.43 7.79 3.82
N VAL A 247 -26.99 6.94 4.65
CA VAL A 247 -26.61 6.77 6.03
C VAL A 247 -26.30 5.30 6.20
N GLU A 248 -25.11 4.98 6.59
CA GLU A 248 -24.66 3.61 6.89
C GLU A 248 -24.33 3.56 8.37
N VAL A 249 -24.77 2.51 9.03
CA VAL A 249 -24.48 2.27 10.45
C VAL A 249 -24.02 0.83 10.58
N THR A 250 -22.84 0.63 11.15
CA THR A 250 -22.25 -0.69 11.36
C THR A 250 -21.91 -0.87 12.84
N PRO A 251 -22.90 -1.21 13.70
CA PRO A 251 -22.62 -1.63 15.06
C PRO A 251 -21.92 -2.99 15.08
N TYR A 252 -21.07 -3.19 16.08
CA TYR A 252 -20.44 -4.48 16.32
C TYR A 252 -20.40 -4.85 17.80
N VAL A 253 -20.26 -6.14 18.06
CA VAL A 253 -19.96 -6.70 19.38
C VAL A 253 -18.82 -7.70 19.23
N LEU A 254 -17.91 -7.68 20.21
CA LEU A 254 -16.66 -8.42 20.23
C LEU A 254 -16.46 -9.08 21.62
N PRO A 255 -17.14 -10.19 21.95
CA PRO A 255 -16.75 -11.01 23.08
C PRO A 255 -15.47 -11.76 22.82
N GLY A 256 -14.61 -11.85 23.82
CA GLY A 256 -13.34 -12.57 23.73
C GLY A 256 -12.79 -12.98 25.08
N THR A 257 -11.73 -13.74 25.03
CA THR A 257 -10.88 -14.03 26.20
C THR A 257 -9.44 -14.01 25.77
N ARG A 258 -8.61 -13.41 26.61
CA ARG A 258 -7.15 -13.42 26.48
C ARG A 258 -6.58 -14.14 27.68
N ARG A 259 -5.56 -14.95 27.48
CA ARG A 259 -4.81 -15.59 28.53
C ARG A 259 -3.33 -15.30 28.34
N ASP A 260 -2.80 -14.58 29.29
CA ASP A 260 -1.41 -14.27 29.42
C ASP A 260 -0.73 -15.33 30.29
N PHE A 261 0.47 -15.79 29.87
CA PHE A 261 1.26 -16.83 30.56
C PHE A 261 2.62 -16.33 31.00
N GLU A 262 2.97 -15.05 30.77
CA GLU A 262 4.31 -14.49 31.10
C GLU A 262 4.51 -14.32 32.61
N GLY A 263 3.44 -14.13 33.40
CA GLY A 263 3.54 -14.01 34.85
C GLY A 263 3.66 -15.34 35.61
N LEU A 264 3.96 -15.28 36.90
CA LEU A 264 4.05 -16.45 37.80
C LEU A 264 2.76 -17.28 37.84
N ASP A 265 1.62 -16.65 37.66
CA ASP A 265 0.30 -17.30 37.58
C ASP A 265 -0.40 -16.84 36.29
N PRO A 266 -0.76 -17.74 35.36
CA PRO A 266 -1.48 -17.38 34.14
C PRO A 266 -2.78 -16.64 34.44
N THR A 267 -2.93 -15.46 33.86
CA THR A 267 -4.15 -14.67 34.01
C THR A 267 -5.10 -14.95 32.85
N GLU A 268 -6.40 -15.05 33.13
CA GLU A 268 -7.42 -15.15 32.09
C GLU A 268 -8.35 -13.96 32.20
N ASP A 269 -8.41 -13.18 31.13
CA ASP A 269 -9.18 -11.94 31.07
C ASP A 269 -10.28 -12.05 30.00
N PRO A 270 -11.52 -12.39 30.38
CA PRO A 270 -12.66 -12.35 29.50
C PRO A 270 -13.14 -10.91 29.32
N PHE A 271 -13.36 -10.49 28.09
CA PHE A 271 -13.83 -9.15 27.78
C PHE A 271 -15.01 -9.16 26.80
N VAL A 272 -15.76 -8.06 26.78
CA VAL A 272 -16.79 -7.81 25.77
C VAL A 272 -16.65 -6.36 25.33
N ASP A 273 -16.17 -6.15 24.12
CA ASP A 273 -16.12 -4.85 23.49
C ASP A 273 -17.31 -4.65 22.56
N MET A 274 -17.73 -3.40 22.43
CA MET A 274 -18.77 -3.01 21.50
C MET A 274 -18.49 -1.60 20.96
N GLY A 275 -18.81 -1.42 19.71
CA GLY A 275 -18.63 -0.14 19.06
C GLY A 275 -19.55 0.02 17.86
N ALA A 276 -19.40 1.13 17.18
CA ALA A 276 -20.20 1.41 16.00
C ALA A 276 -19.48 2.38 15.07
N ASP A 277 -19.58 2.12 13.78
CA ASP A 277 -19.21 3.04 12.72
C ASP A 277 -20.46 3.63 12.08
N VAL A 278 -20.45 4.93 11.84
CA VAL A 278 -21.53 5.65 11.16
C VAL A 278 -20.94 6.45 10.01
N ARG A 279 -21.42 6.19 8.80
CA ARG A 279 -21.05 6.95 7.62
C ARG A 279 -22.26 7.64 7.04
N THR A 280 -22.09 8.91 6.66
CA THR A 280 -23.14 9.65 5.97
C THR A 280 -22.58 10.59 4.92
N SER A 281 -23.29 10.67 3.79
CA SER A 281 -23.02 11.66 2.76
C SER A 281 -23.61 13.01 3.15
N LEU A 282 -22.79 14.05 3.22
CA LEU A 282 -23.19 15.43 3.42
C LEU A 282 -23.39 16.15 2.08
N LEU A 283 -23.84 17.39 2.14
CA LEU A 283 -24.02 18.27 0.96
C LEU A 283 -22.69 18.44 0.22
N GLY A 284 -22.73 18.42 -1.12
CA GLY A 284 -21.62 18.82 -1.97
C GLY A 284 -20.51 17.77 -2.16
N GLY A 285 -20.74 16.49 -1.85
CA GLY A 285 -19.73 15.43 -2.08
C GLY A 285 -18.78 15.24 -0.89
N LEU A 286 -19.17 15.71 0.30
CA LEU A 286 -18.49 15.43 1.56
C LEU A 286 -19.04 14.15 2.20
N SER A 287 -18.21 13.37 2.88
CA SER A 287 -18.55 12.24 3.74
C SER A 287 -18.12 12.55 5.17
N LEU A 288 -18.99 12.24 6.09
CA LEU A 288 -18.69 12.21 7.51
C LEU A 288 -18.68 10.75 7.96
N ASP A 289 -17.54 10.32 8.49
CA ASP A 289 -17.35 9.02 9.09
C ASP A 289 -17.10 9.22 10.58
N LEU A 290 -17.89 8.57 11.41
CA LEU A 290 -17.76 8.59 12.87
C LEU A 290 -17.52 7.15 13.33
N SER A 291 -16.58 6.98 14.23
CA SER A 291 -16.29 5.69 14.86
C SER A 291 -16.29 5.87 16.37
N TYR A 292 -16.92 4.95 17.06
CA TYR A 292 -16.87 4.84 18.51
C TYR A 292 -16.32 3.48 18.88
N ASN A 293 -15.27 3.46 19.70
CA ASN A 293 -14.51 2.28 20.12
C ASN A 293 -14.02 1.50 18.89
N THR A 294 -13.04 2.07 18.17
CA THR A 294 -12.51 1.49 16.92
C THR A 294 -11.92 0.10 17.18
N ASP A 295 -12.39 -0.90 16.46
CA ASP A 295 -12.00 -2.29 16.65
C ASP A 295 -10.80 -2.71 15.79
N PHE A 296 -9.97 -3.58 16.34
CA PHE A 296 -8.76 -4.16 15.75
C PHE A 296 -8.86 -5.68 15.50
N ALA A 297 -9.89 -6.37 15.99
CA ALA A 297 -9.96 -7.84 16.03
C ALA A 297 -9.90 -8.54 14.67
N GLN A 298 -10.30 -7.87 13.58
CA GLN A 298 -10.24 -8.44 12.22
C GLN A 298 -8.92 -8.19 11.52
N VAL A 299 -8.02 -7.44 12.14
CA VAL A 299 -6.73 -7.09 11.57
C VAL A 299 -5.83 -8.33 11.57
N GLU A 300 -5.18 -8.59 10.45
CA GLU A 300 -4.15 -9.63 10.37
C GLU A 300 -2.95 -9.21 11.22
N THR A 301 -2.42 -10.12 12.03
CA THR A 301 -1.15 -9.90 12.73
C THR A 301 -0.08 -9.46 11.74
N ASP A 302 0.70 -8.46 12.09
CA ASP A 302 1.78 -7.97 11.24
C ASP A 302 2.74 -9.12 10.90
N GLN A 303 3.30 -9.07 9.70
CA GLN A 303 4.25 -10.07 9.29
C GLN A 303 5.57 -9.83 10.02
N GLU A 304 6.08 -10.87 10.69
CA GLU A 304 7.41 -10.83 11.32
C GLU A 304 8.49 -10.44 10.31
N GLU A 305 9.34 -9.48 10.67
CA GLU A 305 10.48 -9.04 9.87
C GLU A 305 11.76 -9.08 10.72
N VAL A 306 12.82 -9.66 10.19
CA VAL A 306 14.15 -9.60 10.81
C VAL A 306 14.76 -8.25 10.46
N ASN A 307 14.91 -7.38 11.46
CA ASN A 307 15.49 -6.06 11.28
C ASN A 307 17.02 -6.09 11.55
N LEU A 308 17.79 -6.22 10.50
CA LEU A 308 19.27 -6.11 10.57
C LEU A 308 19.75 -4.67 10.31
N THR A 309 18.95 -3.67 10.75
CA THR A 309 19.29 -2.25 10.63
C THR A 309 18.93 -1.52 11.91
N ARG A 310 19.61 -0.42 12.20
CA ARG A 310 19.33 0.47 13.35
C ARG A 310 18.07 1.35 13.18
N PHE A 311 17.27 1.15 12.15
CA PHE A 311 16.11 2.01 11.85
C PHE A 311 14.80 1.30 12.12
N SER A 312 13.83 2.03 12.63
CA SER A 312 12.47 1.55 12.86
C SER A 312 11.80 1.05 11.59
N LEU A 313 11.00 0.01 11.70
CA LEU A 313 10.21 -0.55 10.60
C LEU A 313 8.99 0.35 10.30
N PHE A 314 8.64 0.45 9.03
CA PHE A 314 7.43 1.14 8.58
C PHE A 314 6.37 0.12 8.21
N LEU A 315 5.43 -0.13 9.12
CA LEU A 315 4.35 -1.07 8.93
C LEU A 315 3.13 -0.42 8.26
N PRO A 316 2.40 -1.11 7.40
CA PRO A 316 1.20 -0.56 6.76
C PRO A 316 0.06 -0.41 7.77
N GLU A 317 -0.78 0.61 7.59
CA GLU A 317 -2.05 0.72 8.31
C GLU A 317 -3.00 -0.40 7.88
N GLN A 318 -3.75 -0.96 8.82
CA GLN A 318 -4.68 -2.06 8.59
C GLN A 318 -6.11 -1.76 9.10
N ARG A 319 -6.29 -0.72 9.93
CA ARG A 319 -7.57 -0.36 10.53
C ARG A 319 -8.48 0.37 9.54
N GLY A 320 -9.68 -0.15 9.31
CA GLY A 320 -10.62 0.33 8.30
C GLY A 320 -10.94 1.83 8.40
N PHE A 321 -11.15 2.35 9.64
CA PHE A 321 -11.42 3.78 9.86
C PHE A 321 -10.31 4.68 9.30
N PHE A 322 -9.04 4.34 9.46
CA PHE A 322 -7.91 5.13 8.96
C PHE A 322 -7.63 4.89 7.48
N LEU A 323 -7.89 3.69 6.96
CA LEU A 323 -7.63 3.33 5.57
C LEU A 323 -8.56 4.05 4.61
N GLU A 324 -9.80 4.23 4.99
CA GLU A 324 -10.76 4.90 4.15
C GLU A 324 -10.47 6.41 4.04
N GLY A 325 -10.32 6.91 2.82
CA GLY A 325 -9.94 8.29 2.57
C GLY A 325 -8.49 8.64 2.93
N ALA A 326 -7.64 7.67 3.31
CA ALA A 326 -6.24 7.87 3.70
C ALA A 326 -5.43 8.70 2.69
N GLY A 327 -5.70 8.54 1.39
CA GLY A 327 -5.03 9.32 0.34
C GLY A 327 -5.25 10.82 0.40
N ILE A 328 -6.31 11.29 1.06
CA ILE A 328 -6.54 12.72 1.26
C ILE A 328 -5.50 13.27 2.22
N PHE A 329 -5.20 12.54 3.30
CA PHE A 329 -4.23 12.93 4.33
C PHE A 329 -2.78 12.61 3.97
N ALA A 330 -2.51 12.04 2.80
CA ALA A 330 -1.15 11.75 2.37
C ALA A 330 -0.39 13.05 2.07
N LEU A 331 0.65 13.34 2.84
CA LEU A 331 1.66 14.35 2.57
C LEU A 331 3.01 13.82 3.01
N GLY A 332 3.93 13.73 2.05
CA GLY A 332 5.25 13.15 2.26
C GLY A 332 5.79 12.46 1.02
N GLU A 333 6.81 11.65 1.19
CA GLU A 333 7.36 10.82 0.12
C GLU A 333 6.35 9.73 -0.28
N ARG A 334 6.34 9.36 -1.54
CA ARG A 334 5.53 8.22 -2.00
C ARG A 334 6.18 6.91 -1.57
N ARG A 335 5.39 6.01 -0.97
CA ARG A 335 5.84 4.66 -0.62
C ARG A 335 6.25 3.91 -1.89
N GLN A 336 7.42 3.28 -1.88
CA GLN A 336 7.84 2.40 -2.96
C GLN A 336 7.12 1.05 -2.84
N GLN A 337 6.61 0.54 -3.95
CA GLN A 337 5.73 -0.64 -3.99
C GLN A 337 6.47 -1.97 -3.69
N PHE A 338 7.79 -2.00 -3.85
CA PHE A 338 8.61 -3.21 -3.63
C PHE A 338 9.91 -2.83 -2.92
N GLY A 339 9.93 -3.05 -1.62
CA GLY A 339 11.11 -2.92 -0.78
C GLY A 339 11.88 -1.61 -0.99
N GLY A 340 11.92 -0.78 -0.04
CA GLY A 340 12.61 0.50 -0.06
C GLY A 340 12.71 1.04 1.35
N ARG A 341 13.55 2.06 1.54
CA ARG A 341 13.55 2.76 2.83
C ARG A 341 12.16 3.28 3.16
N PRO A 342 11.79 3.28 4.44
CA PRO A 342 10.58 3.94 4.89
C PRO A 342 10.51 5.38 4.37
N PRO A 343 9.33 5.86 3.96
CA PRO A 343 9.17 7.24 3.50
C PRO A 343 9.11 8.22 4.66
N THR A 344 9.54 9.47 4.45
CA THR A 344 9.23 10.58 5.36
C THR A 344 7.80 11.04 5.08
N VAL A 345 6.91 10.90 6.05
CA VAL A 345 5.50 11.30 5.94
C VAL A 345 5.06 12.13 7.14
N LEU A 346 4.21 13.12 6.92
CA LEU A 346 3.74 14.02 7.98
C LEU A 346 2.53 13.48 8.75
N PHE A 347 1.88 12.46 8.23
CA PHE A 347 0.83 11.73 8.92
C PHE A 347 0.99 10.23 8.69
N TYR A 348 1.08 9.50 9.77
CA TYR A 348 1.17 8.05 9.82
C TYR A 348 0.19 7.56 10.88
N SER A 349 -0.95 7.08 10.44
CA SER A 349 -2.08 6.75 11.31
C SER A 349 -1.78 5.71 12.39
N ARG A 350 -0.79 4.83 12.17
CA ARG A 350 -0.35 3.87 13.20
C ARG A 350 0.25 4.51 14.47
N ARG A 351 0.65 5.78 14.41
CA ARG A 351 1.00 6.55 15.62
C ARG A 351 -0.20 6.86 16.51
N VAL A 352 -1.41 6.75 15.98
CA VAL A 352 -2.65 6.91 16.75
C VAL A 352 -3.05 5.56 17.32
N GLY A 353 -3.04 5.41 18.64
CA GLY A 353 -3.44 4.19 19.34
C GLY A 353 -2.40 3.06 19.31
N ILE A 354 -1.12 3.37 19.04
CA ILE A 354 0.00 2.45 19.21
C ILE A 354 1.19 3.27 19.72
N GLN A 355 1.74 2.89 20.86
CA GLN A 355 2.94 3.49 21.45
C GLN A 355 3.83 2.38 22.03
N ASP A 356 5.09 2.39 21.68
CA ASP A 356 6.15 1.45 22.15
C ASP A 356 5.74 -0.04 22.05
N GLY A 357 5.02 -0.38 20.98
CA GLY A 357 4.51 -1.75 20.73
C GLY A 357 3.15 -2.05 21.35
N HIS A 358 2.68 -1.24 22.30
CA HIS A 358 1.40 -1.44 22.98
C HIS A 358 0.23 -0.83 22.22
N GLU A 359 -0.90 -1.52 22.25
CA GLU A 359 -2.17 -1.03 21.67
C GLU A 359 -2.91 -0.16 22.69
N ILE A 360 -3.16 1.10 22.32
CA ILE A 360 -3.89 2.06 23.12
C ILE A 360 -5.30 2.21 22.55
N PRO A 361 -6.38 2.02 23.34
CA PRO A 361 -7.74 2.11 22.85
C PRO A 361 -8.06 3.47 22.24
N VAL A 362 -8.65 3.47 21.03
CA VAL A 362 -9.15 4.67 20.36
C VAL A 362 -10.65 4.81 20.67
N THR A 363 -10.98 5.68 21.63
CA THR A 363 -12.36 5.86 22.11
C THR A 363 -13.29 6.37 21.03
N TYR A 364 -12.88 7.41 20.29
CA TYR A 364 -13.65 7.89 19.16
C TYR A 364 -12.78 8.37 18.01
N GLY A 365 -13.35 8.32 16.83
CA GLY A 365 -12.83 8.93 15.62
C GLY A 365 -13.92 9.69 14.89
N ALA A 366 -13.60 10.88 14.40
CA ALA A 366 -14.46 11.66 13.53
C ALA A 366 -13.66 12.11 12.30
N LYS A 367 -14.17 11.80 11.11
CA LYS A 367 -13.46 12.07 9.86
C LYS A 367 -14.43 12.68 8.85
N LEU A 368 -14.14 13.89 8.40
CA LEU A 368 -14.84 14.58 7.33
C LEU A 368 -13.95 14.63 6.11
N THR A 369 -14.34 14.01 5.02
CA THR A 369 -13.56 13.96 3.79
C THR A 369 -14.39 14.23 2.56
N GLY A 370 -13.79 14.76 1.51
CA GLY A 370 -14.48 14.88 0.24
C GLY A 370 -13.96 15.96 -0.69
N ARG A 371 -14.72 16.19 -1.74
CA ARG A 371 -14.37 17.11 -2.81
C ARG A 371 -15.55 17.98 -3.17
N VAL A 372 -15.29 19.27 -3.35
CA VAL A 372 -16.26 20.27 -3.84
C VAL A 372 -15.61 21.10 -4.93
N GLY A 373 -16.01 20.87 -6.18
CA GLY A 373 -15.39 21.49 -7.34
C GLY A 373 -13.89 21.17 -7.44
N PRO A 374 -13.01 22.19 -7.56
CA PRO A 374 -11.55 21.99 -7.62
C PRO A 374 -10.91 21.79 -6.24
N TYR A 375 -11.67 21.77 -5.16
CA TYR A 375 -11.16 21.66 -3.80
C TYR A 375 -11.41 20.26 -3.25
N GLU A 376 -10.38 19.69 -2.62
CA GLU A 376 -10.41 18.43 -1.88
C GLU A 376 -9.94 18.69 -0.46
N GLY A 377 -10.63 18.13 0.52
CA GLY A 377 -10.27 18.36 1.92
C GLY A 377 -10.60 17.19 2.81
N GLY A 378 -9.92 17.15 3.96
CA GLY A 378 -10.13 16.21 5.03
C GLY A 378 -9.87 16.85 6.38
N LEU A 379 -10.68 16.49 7.38
CA LEU A 379 -10.48 16.75 8.79
C LEU A 379 -10.65 15.43 9.52
N LEU A 380 -9.64 15.03 10.25
CA LEU A 380 -9.64 13.86 11.13
C LEU A 380 -9.41 14.34 12.55
N ASN A 381 -10.22 13.86 13.48
CA ASN A 381 -10.02 14.04 14.90
C ASN A 381 -10.27 12.71 15.61
N THR A 382 -9.34 12.28 16.45
CA THR A 382 -9.40 11.04 17.22
C THR A 382 -8.92 11.27 18.64
N MET A 383 -9.36 10.43 19.55
CA MET A 383 -8.93 10.46 20.95
C MET A 383 -8.61 9.03 21.40
N THR A 384 -7.46 8.89 22.07
CA THR A 384 -7.09 7.66 22.77
C THR A 384 -7.39 7.80 24.26
N ASP A 385 -7.72 6.69 24.90
CA ASP A 385 -7.86 6.62 26.36
C ASP A 385 -6.48 6.56 27.04
N PRO A 386 -6.39 6.96 28.30
CA PRO A 386 -5.18 6.72 29.09
C PRO A 386 -4.97 5.22 29.28
N ALA A 387 -3.75 4.78 29.25
CA ALA A 387 -3.39 3.38 29.45
C ALA A 387 -2.12 3.28 30.31
N LEU A 388 -2.02 2.22 31.11
CA LEU A 388 -0.89 1.94 31.96
C LEU A 388 -0.37 0.55 31.59
N PHE A 389 0.85 0.46 31.15
CA PHE A 389 1.52 -0.79 30.85
C PHE A 389 2.66 -1.02 31.83
N HIS A 390 2.93 -2.28 32.11
CA HIS A 390 4.01 -2.71 32.98
C HIS A 390 4.85 -3.70 32.18
N ASP A 391 6.06 -3.30 31.87
CA ASP A 391 7.02 -4.13 31.20
C ASP A 391 8.10 -4.60 32.19
N GLU A 392 8.43 -5.89 32.18
CA GLU A 392 9.57 -6.40 32.91
C GLU A 392 10.82 -6.10 32.09
N VAL A 393 11.73 -5.30 32.63
CA VAL A 393 12.99 -4.92 32.02
C VAL A 393 14.14 -5.38 32.91
N GLU A 394 15.12 -6.03 32.33
CA GLU A 394 16.36 -6.33 33.02
C GLU A 394 17.21 -5.07 33.10
N GLU A 395 17.61 -4.65 34.31
CA GLU A 395 18.48 -3.51 34.56
C GLU A 395 19.75 -3.96 35.27
N ASP A 396 20.88 -3.65 34.68
CA ASP A 396 22.17 -3.91 35.33
C ASP A 396 22.46 -2.87 36.39
N GLN A 397 22.75 -3.36 37.59
CA GLN A 397 23.23 -2.54 38.71
C GLN A 397 24.67 -2.86 39.07
N TYR A 398 25.45 -1.83 39.28
CA TYR A 398 26.87 -1.91 39.51
C TYR A 398 27.20 -1.48 40.93
N LEU A 399 27.79 -2.39 41.75
CA LEU A 399 28.20 -2.07 43.11
C LEU A 399 29.60 -1.45 43.13
N LEU A 400 29.70 -0.24 43.63
CA LEU A 400 30.98 0.43 43.86
C LEU A 400 31.68 -0.10 45.12
N ASP A 401 33.01 0.09 45.22
CA ASP A 401 33.81 -0.19 46.39
C ASP A 401 33.40 0.65 47.63
N THR A 402 32.67 1.75 47.39
CA THR A 402 32.06 2.59 48.42
C THR A 402 30.79 1.98 49.03
N GLY A 403 30.25 0.90 48.45
CA GLY A 403 28.98 0.28 48.82
C GLY A 403 27.74 0.93 48.24
N GLN A 404 27.88 1.77 47.23
CA GLN A 404 26.78 2.36 46.48
C GLN A 404 26.49 1.53 45.23
N TRP A 405 25.19 1.34 44.92
CA TRP A 405 24.71 0.77 43.65
C TRP A 405 24.42 1.90 42.68
N LEU A 406 24.83 1.72 41.43
CA LEU A 406 24.51 2.59 40.29
C LEU A 406 23.86 1.72 39.19
N ASN A 407 22.90 2.29 38.48
CA ASN A 407 22.36 1.70 37.29
C ASN A 407 22.98 2.30 36.01
N ASP A 408 22.60 1.85 34.85
CA ASP A 408 23.11 2.34 33.58
C ASP A 408 22.85 3.84 33.37
N ASP A 409 21.68 4.33 33.76
CA ASP A 409 21.33 5.76 33.69
C ASP A 409 22.23 6.62 34.60
N ASP A 410 22.51 6.16 35.83
CA ASP A 410 23.44 6.81 36.75
C ASP A 410 24.85 6.88 36.16
N LEU A 411 25.26 5.83 35.43
CA LEU A 411 26.56 5.78 34.75
C LEU A 411 26.63 6.71 33.55
N ASP A 412 25.53 6.87 32.83
CA ASP A 412 25.42 7.73 31.62
C ASP A 412 25.44 9.23 31.99
N GLU A 413 24.98 9.60 33.17
CA GLU A 413 25.09 10.97 33.69
C GLU A 413 26.52 11.37 34.08
N LEU A 414 27.44 10.39 34.21
CA LEU A 414 28.84 10.66 34.63
C LEU A 414 29.69 11.04 33.41
N THR A 415 30.65 11.93 33.65
CA THR A 415 31.70 12.21 32.65
C THR A 415 32.63 11.01 32.46
N ASP A 416 33.24 10.84 31.28
CA ASP A 416 34.21 9.76 31.01
C ASP A 416 35.32 9.69 32.06
N ARG A 417 35.74 10.86 32.59
CA ARG A 417 36.76 10.95 33.60
C ARG A 417 36.31 10.42 34.96
N ASP A 418 35.03 10.60 35.28
CA ASP A 418 34.45 10.12 36.53
C ASP A 418 34.18 8.62 36.44
N ARG A 419 33.72 8.12 35.28
CA ARG A 419 33.60 6.68 35.01
C ARG A 419 34.92 5.93 35.15
N ASP A 420 36.01 6.44 34.57
CA ASP A 420 37.35 5.83 34.65
C ASP A 420 37.91 5.80 36.09
N ALA A 421 37.34 6.59 36.98
CA ALA A 421 37.74 6.66 38.39
C ALA A 421 36.94 5.71 39.30
N LEU A 422 35.88 5.05 38.78
CA LEU A 422 35.02 4.14 39.55
C LEU A 422 35.68 2.76 39.69
N SER A 423 35.54 2.18 40.85
CA SER A 423 35.97 0.81 41.17
C SER A 423 34.74 -0.03 41.43
N PHE A 424 34.40 -0.92 40.50
CA PHE A 424 33.27 -1.83 40.66
C PHE A 424 33.70 -3.09 41.41
N VAL A 425 32.89 -3.51 42.38
CA VAL A 425 33.13 -4.68 43.21
C VAL A 425 32.24 -5.85 42.79
N ASP A 426 31.05 -5.56 42.31
CA ASP A 426 30.05 -6.56 41.89
C ASP A 426 29.08 -5.94 40.87
N THR A 427 28.42 -6.80 40.09
CA THR A 427 27.36 -6.43 39.18
C THR A 427 26.17 -7.37 39.41
N MET A 428 24.97 -6.86 39.36
CA MET A 428 23.72 -7.63 39.52
C MET A 428 22.71 -7.13 38.53
N THR A 429 22.15 -8.05 37.74
CA THR A 429 20.99 -7.78 36.91
C THR A 429 19.73 -7.92 37.74
N LEU A 430 18.88 -6.90 37.71
CA LEU A 430 17.58 -6.89 38.40
C LEU A 430 16.45 -6.83 37.38
N ASP A 431 15.45 -7.67 37.61
CA ASP A 431 14.16 -7.53 36.88
C ASP A 431 13.40 -6.37 37.53
N ILE A 432 13.28 -5.27 36.83
CA ILE A 432 12.49 -4.13 37.25
C ILE A 432 11.22 -4.02 36.40
N ILE A 433 10.18 -3.45 36.98
CA ILE A 433 8.95 -3.16 36.28
C ILE A 433 9.04 -1.72 35.78
N ASP A 434 9.28 -1.55 34.50
CA ASP A 434 9.09 -0.28 33.86
C ASP A 434 7.61 0.00 33.65
N THR A 435 7.20 1.23 33.90
CA THR A 435 5.79 1.61 33.87
C THR A 435 5.58 2.68 32.80
N LEU A 436 5.03 2.28 31.67
CA LEU A 436 4.62 3.20 30.61
C LEU A 436 3.21 3.76 30.94
N ASP A 437 3.15 5.02 31.41
CA ASP A 437 1.92 5.75 31.62
C ASP A 437 1.58 6.59 30.39
N VAL A 438 0.53 6.18 29.67
CA VAL A 438 0.08 6.85 28.46
C VAL A 438 -1.12 7.72 28.77
N GLU A 439 -0.98 9.01 28.63
CA GLU A 439 -2.05 9.96 28.84
C GLU A 439 -3.09 9.95 27.72
N ARG A 440 -4.31 10.36 28.07
CA ARG A 440 -5.35 10.63 27.08
C ARG A 440 -4.85 11.64 26.07
N THR A 441 -4.82 11.26 24.78
CA THR A 441 -4.27 12.08 23.72
C THR A 441 -5.31 12.35 22.64
N ILE A 442 -5.39 13.63 22.22
CA ILE A 442 -6.21 14.05 21.08
C ILE A 442 -5.32 14.28 19.87
N PHE A 443 -5.68 13.66 18.77
CA PHE A 443 -5.02 13.84 17.48
C PHE A 443 -5.94 14.57 16.52
N THR A 444 -5.44 15.62 15.88
CA THR A 444 -6.19 16.38 14.87
C THR A 444 -5.37 16.54 13.60
N VAL A 445 -5.91 16.12 12.48
CA VAL A 445 -5.26 16.29 11.17
C VAL A 445 -6.21 16.98 10.22
N ALA A 446 -5.80 18.11 9.68
CA ALA A 446 -6.54 18.86 8.68
C ALA A 446 -5.76 18.95 7.37
N ARG A 447 -6.42 18.64 6.26
CA ARG A 447 -5.83 18.64 4.92
C ARG A 447 -6.70 19.42 3.95
N PHE A 448 -6.10 20.28 3.14
CA PHE A 448 -6.79 21.00 2.10
C PHE A 448 -5.94 21.03 0.83
N LYS A 449 -6.53 20.66 -0.29
CA LYS A 449 -5.89 20.67 -1.62
C LYS A 449 -6.75 21.48 -2.60
N ARG A 450 -6.09 22.10 -3.53
CA ARG A 450 -6.71 22.76 -4.68
C ARG A 450 -6.10 22.27 -5.97
N ASP A 451 -6.96 21.87 -6.86
CA ASP A 451 -6.58 21.49 -8.23
C ASP A 451 -6.21 22.72 -9.06
N ILE A 452 -5.12 22.63 -9.79
CA ILE A 452 -4.59 23.65 -10.68
C ILE A 452 -4.13 23.01 -12.00
N LEU A 453 -4.05 23.77 -13.07
CA LEU A 453 -3.42 23.37 -14.34
C LEU A 453 -3.85 21.97 -14.86
N GLY A 454 -5.15 21.66 -14.78
CA GLY A 454 -5.69 20.39 -15.27
C GLY A 454 -5.39 19.21 -14.35
N GLN A 455 -4.19 18.65 -14.35
CA GLN A 455 -3.80 17.43 -13.60
C GLN A 455 -2.86 17.71 -12.42
N SER A 456 -2.69 18.95 -12.04
CA SER A 456 -1.79 19.38 -10.96
C SER A 456 -2.59 19.81 -9.75
N ASN A 457 -1.97 19.79 -8.57
CA ASN A 457 -2.57 20.29 -7.34
C ASN A 457 -1.53 20.94 -6.42
N VAL A 458 -2.02 21.77 -5.52
CA VAL A 458 -1.27 22.32 -4.38
C VAL A 458 -2.08 22.09 -3.12
N GLY A 459 -1.40 21.96 -1.98
CA GLY A 459 -2.08 21.65 -0.74
C GLY A 459 -1.39 22.18 0.50
N ILE A 460 -2.13 22.15 1.60
CA ILE A 460 -1.66 22.47 2.96
C ILE A 460 -2.18 21.41 3.91
N MET A 461 -1.40 21.05 4.91
CA MET A 461 -1.75 20.13 5.97
C MET A 461 -1.34 20.70 7.31
N PHE A 462 -2.16 20.44 8.30
CA PHE A 462 -1.91 20.67 9.72
C PHE A 462 -2.12 19.36 10.46
N ALA A 463 -1.23 19.02 11.37
CA ALA A 463 -1.35 17.88 12.26
C ALA A 463 -1.00 18.34 13.70
N ASP A 464 -1.74 17.85 14.67
CA ASP A 464 -1.62 18.19 16.08
C ASP A 464 -1.79 16.93 16.93
N ARG A 465 -0.88 16.73 17.87
CA ARG A 465 -0.98 15.79 18.98
C ARG A 465 -1.03 16.62 20.26
N SER A 466 -2.07 16.46 21.05
CA SER A 466 -2.28 17.18 22.30
C SER A 466 -2.66 16.17 23.40
N PRO A 467 -1.75 15.74 24.25
CA PRO A 467 -2.05 14.99 25.45
C PRO A 467 -2.73 15.86 26.50
N GLY A 468 -3.07 15.29 27.65
CA GLY A 468 -3.82 15.99 28.70
C GLY A 468 -3.11 17.18 29.35
N GLU A 469 -1.79 17.22 29.32
CA GLU A 469 -0.98 18.31 29.89
C GLU A 469 -0.76 19.45 28.88
N GLU A 470 -0.94 20.70 29.33
CA GLU A 470 -0.85 21.89 28.45
C GLU A 470 0.57 22.13 27.90
N GLU A 471 1.60 21.62 28.54
CA GLU A 471 3.01 21.84 28.18
C GLU A 471 3.55 20.82 27.17
N ASP A 472 2.92 19.65 27.03
CA ASP A 472 3.28 18.64 26.04
C ASP A 472 2.34 18.74 24.82
N TYR A 473 2.88 19.18 23.71
CA TYR A 473 2.16 19.20 22.42
C TYR A 473 3.13 18.98 21.25
N ASN A 474 2.62 18.43 20.16
CA ASN A 474 3.35 18.40 18.90
C ASN A 474 2.47 18.90 17.77
N ARG A 475 2.95 19.87 17.02
CA ARG A 475 2.24 20.48 15.91
C ARG A 475 3.10 20.48 14.66
N THR A 476 2.51 20.10 13.55
CA THR A 476 3.19 20.13 12.25
C THR A 476 2.34 20.84 11.22
N ILE A 477 2.95 21.73 10.45
CA ILE A 477 2.33 22.33 9.28
C ILE A 477 3.17 22.04 8.05
N GLY A 478 2.54 21.64 6.95
CA GLY A 478 3.21 21.36 5.69
C GLY A 478 2.45 21.91 4.49
N VAL A 479 3.18 22.25 3.45
CA VAL A 479 2.64 22.63 2.14
C VAL A 479 3.23 21.73 1.08
N ASP A 480 2.45 21.42 0.05
CA ASP A 480 2.90 20.58 -1.06
C ASP A 480 2.38 21.05 -2.42
N ALA A 481 3.09 20.60 -3.44
CA ALA A 481 2.67 20.74 -4.81
C ALA A 481 2.95 19.45 -5.59
N ASN A 482 2.03 19.08 -6.48
CA ASN A 482 2.19 17.98 -7.42
C ASN A 482 1.82 18.49 -8.82
N LEU A 483 2.83 18.66 -9.66
CA LEU A 483 2.72 19.26 -10.98
C LEU A 483 2.89 18.16 -12.04
N SER A 484 1.91 18.02 -12.92
CA SER A 484 1.87 17.01 -13.95
C SER A 484 1.98 17.67 -15.33
N PHE A 485 2.90 17.18 -16.16
CA PHE A 485 3.21 17.70 -17.49
C PHE A 485 3.21 16.57 -18.52
N LEU A 486 3.11 16.93 -19.81
CA LEU A 486 3.23 16.01 -20.94
C LEU A 486 2.27 14.80 -20.79
N ASP A 487 0.99 15.08 -20.59
CA ASP A 487 -0.07 14.08 -20.41
C ASP A 487 0.23 13.07 -19.28
N GLY A 488 0.81 13.54 -18.18
CA GLY A 488 1.10 12.71 -17.03
C GLY A 488 2.39 11.89 -17.11
N SER A 489 3.16 12.01 -18.19
CA SER A 489 4.44 11.30 -18.34
C SER A 489 5.60 11.93 -17.55
N THR A 490 5.44 13.16 -17.08
CA THR A 490 6.42 13.89 -16.28
C THR A 490 5.72 14.50 -15.07
N ASN A 491 6.22 14.23 -13.88
CA ASN A 491 5.69 14.76 -12.63
C ASN A 491 6.80 15.43 -11.82
N VAL A 492 6.48 16.59 -11.27
CA VAL A 492 7.30 17.25 -10.26
C VAL A 492 6.47 17.32 -8.99
N ALA A 493 6.94 16.68 -7.94
CA ALA A 493 6.29 16.69 -6.63
C ALA A 493 7.24 17.27 -5.59
N GLY A 494 6.70 17.94 -4.59
CA GLY A 494 7.51 18.43 -3.49
C GLY A 494 6.66 18.89 -2.32
N PHE A 495 7.29 18.92 -1.15
CA PHE A 495 6.68 19.48 0.06
C PHE A 495 7.73 20.17 0.92
N ALA A 496 7.26 21.07 1.77
CA ALA A 496 8.02 21.64 2.86
C ALA A 496 7.14 21.67 4.11
N ALA A 497 7.72 21.35 5.27
CA ALA A 497 7.01 21.35 6.54
C ALA A 497 7.89 21.84 7.68
N LYS A 498 7.22 22.23 8.78
CA LYS A 498 7.82 22.62 10.04
C LYS A 498 7.05 21.94 11.19
N SER A 499 7.77 21.45 12.18
CA SER A 499 7.24 20.96 13.45
C SER A 499 7.49 21.93 14.58
N TRP A 500 6.69 21.84 15.63
CA TRP A 500 6.84 22.52 16.91
C TRP A 500 6.65 21.49 18.02
N THR A 501 7.71 21.23 18.76
CA THR A 501 7.75 20.34 19.92
C THR A 501 8.34 21.14 21.08
N PRO A 502 7.76 21.11 22.30
CA PRO A 502 8.37 21.74 23.47
C PRO A 502 9.81 21.28 23.66
N GLY A 503 10.68 22.20 24.00
CA GLY A 503 12.10 21.93 24.20
C GLY A 503 12.96 21.83 22.92
N LEU A 504 12.36 21.61 21.74
CA LEU A 504 13.07 21.57 20.47
C LEU A 504 12.91 22.88 19.70
N SER A 505 14.01 23.46 19.27
CA SER A 505 14.03 24.70 18.49
C SER A 505 15.13 24.67 17.45
N ASP A 506 14.98 25.46 16.40
CA ASP A 506 15.85 25.47 15.23
C ASP A 506 15.90 24.13 14.49
N GLN A 507 16.36 24.10 13.26
CA GLN A 507 16.46 22.89 12.43
C GLN A 507 15.20 21.97 12.42
N ASP A 508 14.04 22.54 12.66
CA ASP A 508 12.72 21.90 12.83
C ASP A 508 11.93 21.80 11.51
N ARG A 509 12.61 21.67 10.38
CA ARG A 509 12.02 21.74 9.04
C ARG A 509 12.44 20.57 8.17
N VAL A 510 11.56 20.25 7.22
CA VAL A 510 11.84 19.31 6.14
C VAL A 510 11.50 19.93 4.79
N VAL A 511 12.31 19.63 3.79
CA VAL A 511 12.05 19.98 2.38
C VAL A 511 12.29 18.76 1.50
N PHE A 512 11.37 18.49 0.61
CA PHE A 512 11.46 17.41 -0.38
C PHE A 512 11.07 17.89 -1.76
N VAL A 513 11.80 17.44 -2.78
CA VAL A 513 11.49 17.66 -4.20
C VAL A 513 11.80 16.39 -4.99
N GLU A 514 10.92 16.00 -5.89
CA GLU A 514 11.07 14.85 -6.78
C GLU A 514 10.68 15.20 -8.21
N LEU A 515 11.47 14.72 -9.18
CA LEU A 515 11.13 14.67 -10.59
C LEU A 515 11.01 13.21 -11.03
N ASP A 516 9.84 12.82 -11.52
CA ASP A 516 9.57 11.50 -12.09
C ASP A 516 9.19 11.65 -13.58
N ARG A 517 9.93 10.99 -14.45
CA ARG A 517 9.65 10.94 -15.87
C ARG A 517 9.60 9.52 -16.39
N ARG A 518 8.51 9.17 -17.07
CA ARG A 518 8.29 7.85 -17.67
C ARG A 518 7.98 7.98 -19.15
N SER A 519 8.71 7.22 -19.94
CA SER A 519 8.42 7.02 -21.36
C SER A 519 8.26 5.51 -21.64
N GLY A 520 7.97 5.11 -22.88
CA GLY A 520 7.79 3.70 -23.23
C GLY A 520 8.99 2.80 -22.89
N VAL A 521 10.21 3.35 -22.94
CA VAL A 521 11.45 2.58 -22.75
C VAL A 521 12.38 3.14 -21.68
N VAL A 522 12.19 4.39 -21.24
CA VAL A 522 13.07 5.05 -20.27
C VAL A 522 12.25 5.55 -19.09
N GLU A 523 12.69 5.21 -17.90
CA GLU A 523 12.23 5.76 -16.62
C GLU A 523 13.38 6.52 -15.97
N PHE A 524 13.10 7.72 -15.52
CA PHE A 524 14.05 8.55 -14.78
C PHE A 524 13.35 9.16 -13.57
N ASN A 525 13.95 9.01 -12.41
CA ASN A 525 13.48 9.59 -11.16
C ASN A 525 14.66 10.21 -10.42
N THR A 526 14.51 11.43 -9.94
CA THR A 526 15.50 12.07 -9.07
C THR A 526 14.79 12.81 -7.96
N SER A 527 15.33 12.75 -6.75
CA SER A 527 14.78 13.43 -5.59
C SER A 527 15.86 13.99 -4.67
N PHE A 528 15.47 15.05 -3.97
CA PHE A 528 16.23 15.68 -2.91
C PHE A 528 15.35 15.74 -1.65
N LEU A 529 15.91 15.39 -0.50
CA LEU A 529 15.29 15.52 0.82
C LEU A 529 16.29 16.18 1.76
N ASP A 530 15.84 17.16 2.53
CA ASP A 530 16.58 17.82 3.62
C ASP A 530 15.71 17.75 4.88
N VAL A 531 16.12 17.03 5.91
CA VAL A 531 15.44 16.88 7.20
C VAL A 531 16.30 17.52 8.27
N GLY A 532 15.72 18.41 9.06
CA GLY A 532 16.39 19.02 10.21
C GLY A 532 16.51 18.06 11.39
N GLU A 533 17.49 18.27 12.22
CA GLU A 533 17.76 17.51 13.45
C GLU A 533 16.57 17.49 14.40
N ASN A 534 15.92 18.64 14.59
CA ASN A 534 14.75 18.82 15.47
C ASN A 534 13.41 18.74 14.74
N PHE A 535 13.38 18.22 13.49
CA PHE A 535 12.13 17.99 12.80
C PHE A 535 11.46 16.71 13.32
N ASN A 536 10.50 16.88 14.21
CA ASN A 536 9.80 15.80 14.90
C ASN A 536 8.28 15.89 14.68
N PRO A 537 7.72 15.30 13.61
CA PRO A 537 6.27 15.16 13.44
C PRO A 537 5.79 13.90 14.16
N GLU A 538 5.39 13.97 15.42
CA GLU A 538 5.01 12.80 16.23
C GLU A 538 3.80 12.02 15.67
N VAL A 539 2.88 12.68 14.97
CA VAL A 539 1.84 12.03 14.20
C VAL A 539 2.29 11.53 12.82
N GLY A 540 3.56 11.71 12.50
CA GLY A 540 4.18 11.34 11.24
C GLY A 540 5.15 10.16 11.38
N PHE A 541 6.00 10.01 10.36
CA PHE A 541 7.10 9.05 10.37
C PHE A 541 8.32 9.67 9.67
N VAL A 542 9.41 9.80 10.40
CA VAL A 542 10.70 10.26 9.91
C VAL A 542 11.71 9.15 10.20
N PRO A 543 12.17 8.43 9.18
CA PRO A 543 13.10 7.30 9.39
C PRO A 543 14.49 7.73 9.79
N ARG A 544 14.86 8.98 9.53
CA ARG A 544 16.15 9.56 9.88
C ARG A 544 16.07 11.08 9.80
N ASP A 545 16.48 11.74 10.84
CA ASP A 545 16.68 13.17 10.99
C ASP A 545 18.12 13.59 10.64
N ASP A 546 18.45 14.85 10.77
CA ASP A 546 19.75 15.46 10.47
C ASP A 546 20.36 15.02 9.13
N VAL A 547 19.56 14.90 8.05
CA VAL A 547 20.03 14.35 6.78
C VAL A 547 19.69 15.19 5.58
N ARG A 548 20.60 15.19 4.61
CA ARG A 548 20.38 15.60 3.22
C ARG A 548 20.56 14.42 2.30
N ARG A 549 19.51 14.03 1.60
CA ARG A 549 19.54 12.88 0.71
C ARG A 549 19.32 13.27 -0.73
N PHE A 550 20.24 12.86 -1.60
CA PHE A 550 20.11 12.87 -3.04
C PHE A 550 19.87 11.45 -3.52
N LYS A 551 18.84 11.24 -4.32
CA LYS A 551 18.56 9.93 -4.90
C LYS A 551 18.25 10.11 -6.39
N THR A 552 18.88 9.29 -7.24
CA THR A 552 18.63 9.28 -8.68
C THR A 552 18.53 7.84 -9.17
N ARG A 553 17.49 7.56 -9.95
CA ARG A 553 17.31 6.27 -10.60
C ARG A 553 17.08 6.49 -12.09
N ALA A 554 17.79 5.72 -12.91
CA ALA A 554 17.56 5.63 -14.33
C ALA A 554 17.35 4.16 -14.73
N ARG A 555 16.36 3.89 -15.57
CA ARG A 555 16.06 2.54 -16.04
C ARG A 555 15.72 2.58 -17.53
N TYR A 556 16.28 1.63 -18.26
CA TYR A 556 16.02 1.40 -19.68
C TYR A 556 15.40 0.03 -19.90
N ARG A 557 14.24 -0.02 -20.57
CA ARG A 557 13.43 -1.22 -20.74
C ARG A 557 13.07 -1.49 -22.21
N PRO A 558 14.04 -1.88 -23.05
CA PRO A 558 13.77 -2.21 -24.45
C PRO A 558 13.02 -3.54 -24.56
N ARG A 559 12.11 -3.62 -25.53
CA ARG A 559 11.54 -4.90 -25.94
C ARG A 559 12.61 -5.78 -26.59
N SER A 560 12.52 -7.08 -26.36
CA SER A 560 13.42 -8.05 -26.94
C SER A 560 12.99 -8.41 -28.36
N ALA A 561 13.98 -8.78 -29.19
CA ALA A 561 13.73 -9.38 -30.49
C ALA A 561 13.63 -10.94 -30.39
N ARG A 562 13.76 -11.51 -29.18
CA ARG A 562 13.68 -12.96 -28.96
C ARG A 562 12.28 -13.32 -28.47
N ASP A 563 11.66 -14.32 -29.06
CA ASP A 563 10.27 -14.72 -28.81
C ASP A 563 9.99 -15.18 -27.36
N TRP A 564 11.00 -15.61 -26.61
CA TRP A 564 10.86 -16.08 -25.22
C TRP A 564 11.18 -15.02 -24.17
N ILE A 565 11.73 -13.86 -24.57
CA ILE A 565 11.98 -12.71 -23.69
C ILE A 565 11.11 -11.55 -24.16
N ARG A 566 10.24 -11.07 -23.31
CA ARG A 566 9.37 -9.91 -23.58
C ARG A 566 10.17 -8.61 -23.61
N LEU A 567 10.93 -8.36 -22.55
CA LEU A 567 11.74 -7.17 -22.42
C LEU A 567 12.95 -7.40 -21.50
N TYR A 568 13.98 -6.63 -21.72
CA TYR A 568 15.06 -6.43 -20.76
C TYR A 568 14.80 -5.20 -19.92
N SER A 569 15.29 -5.17 -18.69
CA SER A 569 15.29 -4.00 -17.84
C SER A 569 16.67 -3.84 -17.24
N THR A 570 17.40 -2.82 -17.65
CA THR A 570 18.68 -2.46 -17.04
C THR A 570 18.55 -1.10 -16.38
N GLY A 571 19.17 -0.92 -15.23
CA GLY A 571 19.07 0.32 -14.50
C GLY A 571 20.20 0.55 -13.53
N ALA A 572 20.30 1.81 -13.11
CA ALA A 572 21.17 2.22 -12.02
C ALA A 572 20.39 3.10 -11.03
N GLU A 573 20.66 2.90 -9.75
CA GLU A 573 20.16 3.75 -8.68
C GLU A 573 21.37 4.24 -7.86
N TRP A 574 21.39 5.53 -7.60
CA TRP A 574 22.39 6.19 -6.76
C TRP A 574 21.68 6.92 -5.63
N THR A 575 22.07 6.64 -4.39
CA THR A 575 21.64 7.34 -3.18
C THR A 575 22.87 7.88 -2.48
N HIS A 576 22.82 9.13 -2.10
CA HIS A 576 23.86 9.85 -1.38
C HIS A 576 23.23 10.61 -0.23
N LEU A 577 23.60 10.30 0.99
CA LEU A 577 23.05 10.85 2.20
C LEU A 577 24.16 11.45 3.03
N LEU A 578 24.02 12.71 3.33
CA LEU A 578 24.94 13.52 4.13
C LEU A 578 24.22 13.92 5.43
N ASN A 579 24.95 14.11 6.51
CA ASN A 579 24.45 14.90 7.64
C ASN A 579 24.48 16.41 7.29
N ARG A 580 24.04 17.28 8.17
CA ARG A 580 24.01 18.73 7.92
C ARG A 580 25.38 19.39 7.95
N ASP A 581 26.39 18.75 8.51
CA ASP A 581 27.79 19.16 8.45
C ASP A 581 28.46 18.78 7.12
N ASN A 582 27.70 18.20 6.19
CA ASN A 582 28.08 17.69 4.88
C ASN A 582 29.04 16.49 4.94
N GLU A 583 29.01 15.73 6.00
CA GLU A 583 29.73 14.47 6.09
C GLU A 583 28.90 13.34 5.49
N LEU A 584 29.58 12.45 4.75
CA LEU A 584 28.94 11.33 4.10
C LEU A 584 28.52 10.28 5.15
N GLN A 585 27.22 10.06 5.27
CA GLN A 585 26.63 9.06 6.14
C GLN A 585 26.33 7.75 5.41
N THR A 586 25.73 7.84 4.24
CA THR A 586 25.38 6.67 3.44
C THR A 586 25.58 6.96 1.96
N ARG A 587 26.30 6.09 1.25
CA ARG A 587 26.31 6.03 -0.21
C ARG A 587 25.83 4.65 -0.63
N ARG A 588 24.89 4.59 -1.57
CA ARG A 588 24.46 3.34 -2.18
C ARG A 588 24.42 3.50 -3.70
N VAL A 589 25.10 2.62 -4.41
CA VAL A 589 25.07 2.53 -5.86
C VAL A 589 24.61 1.13 -6.25
N THR A 590 23.49 1.04 -6.94
CA THR A 590 22.92 -0.25 -7.36
C THR A 590 22.85 -0.31 -8.87
N GLY A 591 23.46 -1.30 -9.47
CA GLY A 591 23.30 -1.68 -10.87
C GLY A 591 22.41 -2.90 -10.99
N SER A 592 21.47 -2.90 -11.94
CA SER A 592 20.52 -4.02 -12.10
C SER A 592 20.33 -4.41 -13.56
N LEU A 593 20.16 -5.71 -13.79
CA LEU A 593 19.79 -6.29 -15.07
C LEU A 593 18.74 -7.38 -14.86
N PHE A 594 17.57 -7.22 -15.49
CA PHE A 594 16.47 -8.18 -15.44
C PHE A 594 16.01 -8.56 -16.85
N ALA A 595 15.54 -9.78 -17.01
CA ALA A 595 14.84 -10.26 -18.18
C ALA A 595 13.41 -10.70 -17.77
N ASN A 596 12.40 -10.12 -18.42
CA ASN A 596 11.02 -10.55 -18.28
C ASN A 596 10.71 -11.52 -19.42
N LEU A 597 10.28 -12.73 -19.07
CA LEU A 597 9.99 -13.79 -20.03
C LEU A 597 8.55 -13.70 -20.54
N GLU A 598 8.28 -14.21 -21.73
CA GLU A 598 6.92 -14.29 -22.29
C GLU A 598 5.96 -15.14 -21.42
N ALA A 599 6.50 -16.13 -20.69
CA ALA A 599 5.75 -16.93 -19.71
C ALA A 599 5.31 -16.14 -18.45
N GLY A 600 5.69 -14.86 -18.32
CA GLY A 600 5.39 -14.02 -17.16
C GLY A 600 6.40 -14.14 -16.02
N ASP A 601 7.37 -15.02 -16.12
CA ASP A 601 8.49 -15.12 -15.17
C ASP A 601 9.48 -13.97 -15.38
N TRP A 602 10.26 -13.63 -14.35
CA TRP A 602 11.42 -12.77 -14.53
C TRP A 602 12.62 -13.26 -13.70
N ILE A 603 13.79 -13.01 -14.23
CA ILE A 603 15.07 -13.33 -13.60
C ILE A 603 15.97 -12.09 -13.66
N GLY A 604 16.80 -11.91 -12.67
CA GLY A 604 17.70 -10.78 -12.64
C GLY A 604 18.89 -10.92 -11.72
N ILE A 605 19.83 -10.02 -11.95
CA ILE A 605 21.00 -9.81 -11.11
C ILE A 605 21.06 -8.35 -10.70
N GLU A 606 21.47 -8.10 -9.49
CA GLU A 606 21.65 -6.78 -8.91
C GLU A 606 22.98 -6.77 -8.14
N VAL A 607 23.77 -5.73 -8.37
CA VAL A 607 25.02 -5.47 -7.66
C VAL A 607 24.87 -4.16 -6.93
N THR A 608 25.11 -4.17 -5.63
CA THR A 608 25.00 -2.99 -4.76
C THR A 608 26.30 -2.74 -4.05
N ASP A 609 26.86 -1.57 -4.26
CA ASP A 609 27.98 -1.00 -3.50
C ASP A 609 27.44 -0.03 -2.44
N ARG A 610 27.91 -0.14 -1.21
CA ARG A 610 27.48 0.66 -0.07
C ARG A 610 28.66 1.22 0.68
N PHE A 611 28.47 2.43 1.18
CA PHE A 611 29.23 3.05 2.24
C PHE A 611 28.25 3.41 3.35
N GLU A 612 28.56 3.05 4.59
CA GLU A 612 27.82 3.45 5.78
C GLU A 612 28.83 3.98 6.83
N ARG A 613 28.50 5.15 7.41
CA ARG A 613 29.17 5.68 8.59
C ARG A 613 28.26 5.45 9.79
N LEU A 614 28.80 4.91 10.83
CA LEU A 614 28.16 4.74 12.12
C LEU A 614 28.81 5.73 13.09
N ASP A 615 28.01 6.61 13.66
CA ASP A 615 28.46 7.61 14.63
C ASP A 615 28.43 7.05 16.07
N GLU A 616 27.76 5.88 16.23
CA GLU A 616 27.67 5.11 17.48
C GLU A 616 27.63 3.61 17.14
N SER A 617 28.00 2.76 18.10
CA SER A 617 27.85 1.31 17.97
C SER A 617 26.39 0.92 18.03
N PHE A 618 26.03 -0.21 17.42
CA PHE A 618 24.70 -0.79 17.60
C PHE A 618 24.76 -2.32 17.63
N GLU A 619 23.97 -2.90 18.48
CA GLU A 619 23.78 -4.34 18.56
C GLU A 619 22.93 -4.83 17.39
N ILE A 620 23.45 -5.79 16.60
CA ILE A 620 22.76 -6.37 15.44
C ILE A 620 22.14 -7.74 15.76
N ALA A 621 22.66 -8.41 16.76
CA ALA A 621 22.16 -9.65 17.33
C ALA A 621 22.79 -9.80 18.73
N ASP A 622 22.16 -10.58 19.59
CA ASP A 622 22.55 -10.75 21.00
C ASP A 622 24.06 -10.95 21.16
N GLY A 623 24.70 -10.01 21.83
CA GLY A 623 26.15 -10.01 22.07
C GLY A 623 27.03 -9.76 20.84
N VAL A 624 26.46 -9.27 19.71
CA VAL A 624 27.22 -8.95 18.49
C VAL A 624 27.02 -7.49 18.10
N ASP A 625 28.02 -6.66 18.47
CA ASP A 625 28.02 -5.23 18.19
C ASP A 625 28.72 -4.89 16.88
N ILE A 626 28.17 -3.96 16.13
CA ILE A 626 28.87 -3.27 15.05
C ILE A 626 29.40 -1.96 15.63
N PRO A 627 30.72 -1.77 15.69
CA PRO A 627 31.30 -0.59 16.30
C PRO A 627 31.05 0.67 15.46
N GLU A 628 31.25 1.85 16.06
CA GLU A 628 31.33 3.09 15.30
C GLU A 628 32.43 3.00 14.23
N GLY A 629 32.25 3.68 13.09
CA GLY A 629 33.24 3.70 12.01
C GLY A 629 32.68 3.82 10.62
N GLU A 630 33.57 3.71 9.65
CA GLU A 630 33.24 3.78 8.22
C GLU A 630 33.38 2.39 7.59
N PHE A 631 32.33 1.96 6.89
CA PHE A 631 32.27 0.65 6.29
C PHE A 631 31.93 0.75 4.79
N GLU A 632 32.74 0.09 3.96
CA GLU A 632 32.46 -0.12 2.55
C GLU A 632 32.22 -1.58 2.28
N PHE A 633 31.13 -1.92 1.56
CA PHE A 633 30.81 -3.30 1.27
C PHE A 633 29.96 -3.43 0.02
N THR A 634 30.20 -4.54 -0.72
CA THR A 634 29.50 -4.84 -1.98
C THR A 634 28.79 -6.17 -1.86
N ASP A 635 27.55 -6.22 -2.30
CA ASP A 635 26.78 -7.45 -2.41
C ASP A 635 26.25 -7.67 -3.83
N VAL A 636 26.12 -8.95 -4.19
CA VAL A 636 25.52 -9.41 -5.45
C VAL A 636 24.30 -10.24 -5.12
N SER A 637 23.16 -9.90 -5.71
CA SER A 637 21.92 -10.63 -5.54
C SER A 637 21.38 -11.20 -6.85
N PHE A 638 20.92 -12.46 -6.82
CA PHE A 638 20.19 -13.12 -7.88
C PHE A 638 18.74 -13.24 -7.48
N ARG A 639 17.82 -12.81 -8.36
CA ARG A 639 16.39 -12.82 -8.09
C ARG A 639 15.63 -13.57 -9.17
N VAL A 640 14.63 -14.33 -8.75
CA VAL A 640 13.70 -15.02 -9.63
C VAL A 640 12.28 -14.75 -9.16
N PHE A 641 11.38 -14.59 -10.12
CA PHE A 641 9.94 -14.55 -9.89
C PHE A 641 9.27 -15.51 -10.86
N LEU A 642 8.45 -16.41 -10.34
CA LEU A 642 7.64 -17.34 -11.08
C LEU A 642 6.22 -16.78 -11.24
N SER A 643 5.73 -16.77 -12.47
CA SER A 643 4.42 -16.21 -12.81
C SER A 643 3.30 -16.81 -11.96
N ASN A 644 2.42 -15.94 -11.52
CA ASN A 644 1.26 -16.30 -10.70
C ASN A 644 0.20 -17.14 -11.46
N THR A 645 0.36 -17.31 -12.76
CA THR A 645 -0.48 -18.22 -13.57
C THR A 645 -0.11 -19.70 -13.40
N ARG A 646 0.98 -20.00 -12.70
CA ARG A 646 1.46 -21.36 -12.46
C ARG A 646 0.81 -21.98 -11.22
N LEU A 647 0.77 -23.31 -11.19
CA LEU A 647 0.37 -24.08 -10.00
C LEU A 647 1.26 -23.76 -8.78
N ILE A 648 2.57 -23.59 -9.03
CA ILE A 648 3.55 -23.08 -8.06
C ILE A 648 4.07 -21.76 -8.61
N SER A 649 3.84 -20.70 -7.88
CA SER A 649 4.30 -19.35 -8.17
C SER A 649 5.12 -18.80 -7.00
N GLY A 650 5.73 -17.64 -7.15
CA GLY A 650 6.41 -16.99 -6.04
C GLY A 650 7.70 -16.31 -6.44
N ARG A 651 8.53 -16.01 -5.45
CA ARG A 651 9.78 -15.31 -5.62
C ARG A 651 10.89 -15.98 -4.82
N GLY A 652 12.13 -15.79 -5.27
CA GLY A 652 13.31 -16.21 -4.53
C GLY A 652 14.46 -15.26 -4.78
N GLN A 653 15.33 -15.15 -3.80
CA GLN A 653 16.53 -14.34 -3.86
C GLN A 653 17.68 -15.06 -3.16
N ILE A 654 18.87 -14.92 -3.70
CA ILE A 654 20.13 -15.24 -3.04
C ILE A 654 21.00 -13.99 -3.12
N ALA A 655 21.50 -13.51 -1.99
CA ALA A 655 22.41 -12.39 -1.91
C ALA A 655 23.68 -12.79 -1.17
N LEU A 656 24.82 -12.46 -1.75
CA LEU A 656 26.15 -12.80 -1.24
C LEU A 656 27.02 -11.54 -1.29
N GLY A 657 27.76 -11.26 -0.24
CA GLY A 657 28.67 -10.13 -0.27
C GLY A 657 29.30 -9.81 1.09
N ASP A 658 29.98 -8.69 1.09
CA ASP A 658 30.56 -8.12 2.30
C ASP A 658 29.46 -7.45 3.16
N PHE A 659 29.70 -7.28 4.46
CA PHE A 659 28.76 -6.70 5.40
C PHE A 659 29.49 -6.22 6.67
N PHE A 660 29.59 -4.92 6.89
CA PHE A 660 30.22 -4.26 8.06
C PHE A 660 31.59 -4.87 8.46
N GLY A 661 32.49 -4.96 7.50
CA GLY A 661 33.81 -5.53 7.73
C GLY A 661 33.89 -7.06 7.79
N GLY A 662 32.76 -7.73 7.64
CA GLY A 662 32.62 -9.17 7.54
C GLY A 662 31.90 -9.60 6.28
N THR A 663 31.14 -10.71 6.32
CA THR A 663 30.37 -11.22 5.18
C THR A 663 28.95 -11.59 5.56
N ARG A 664 28.01 -11.44 4.58
CA ARG A 664 26.65 -11.90 4.71
C ARG A 664 26.25 -12.79 3.53
N ARG A 665 25.58 -13.89 3.85
CA ARG A 665 24.92 -14.78 2.89
C ARG A 665 23.45 -14.86 3.24
N ARG A 666 22.60 -14.37 2.33
CA ARG A 666 21.15 -14.39 2.51
C ARG A 666 20.52 -15.26 1.42
N ALA A 667 19.58 -16.08 1.81
CA ALA A 667 18.67 -16.76 0.87
C ALA A 667 17.24 -16.59 1.40
N ASP A 668 16.34 -16.18 0.51
CA ASP A 668 14.91 -16.10 0.81
C ASP A 668 14.08 -16.67 -0.35
N ALA A 669 12.98 -17.32 0.01
CA ALA A 669 12.00 -17.82 -0.94
C ALA A 669 10.60 -17.68 -0.35
N GLU A 670 9.66 -17.26 -1.19
CA GLU A 670 8.24 -17.24 -0.89
C GLU A 670 7.52 -17.91 -2.05
N LEU A 671 6.91 -19.05 -1.79
CA LEU A 671 6.27 -19.89 -2.78
C LEU A 671 4.80 -20.08 -2.45
N THR A 672 3.94 -19.87 -3.45
CA THR A 672 2.50 -20.10 -3.36
C THR A 672 2.13 -21.32 -4.19
N PHE A 673 1.55 -22.34 -3.55
CA PHE A 673 0.96 -23.50 -4.17
C PHE A 673 -0.56 -23.35 -4.22
N LYS A 674 -1.12 -23.22 -5.42
CA LYS A 674 -2.56 -23.08 -5.67
C LYS A 674 -3.13 -24.46 -6.02
N ALA A 675 -3.51 -25.22 -4.98
CA ALA A 675 -4.03 -26.57 -5.17
C ALA A 675 -5.35 -26.62 -5.95
N SER A 676 -6.18 -25.57 -5.76
CA SER A 676 -7.43 -25.35 -6.47
C SER A 676 -7.87 -23.88 -6.31
N GLU A 677 -9.02 -23.52 -6.88
CA GLU A 677 -9.68 -22.24 -6.64
C GLU A 677 -10.05 -22.01 -5.16
N ARG A 678 -10.05 -23.08 -4.33
CA ARG A 678 -10.46 -23.03 -2.93
C ARG A 678 -9.32 -23.11 -1.94
N ILE A 679 -8.17 -23.66 -2.34
CA ILE A 679 -7.05 -23.93 -1.44
C ILE A 679 -5.78 -23.31 -2.01
N SER A 680 -5.21 -22.38 -1.26
CA SER A 680 -3.90 -21.79 -1.50
C SER A 680 -3.01 -21.96 -0.26
N LEU A 681 -1.77 -22.37 -0.48
CA LEU A 681 -0.73 -22.47 0.55
C LEU A 681 0.43 -21.58 0.13
N GLU A 682 0.84 -20.67 1.00
CA GLU A 682 2.00 -19.81 0.81
C GLU A 682 3.03 -20.13 1.89
N SER A 683 4.24 -20.48 1.46
CA SER A 683 5.35 -20.85 2.34
C SER A 683 6.49 -19.86 2.11
N GLY A 684 6.91 -19.18 3.16
CA GLY A 684 8.04 -18.28 3.18
C GLY A 684 9.17 -18.84 4.03
N TYR A 685 10.40 -18.70 3.57
CA TYR A 685 11.58 -19.01 4.36
C TYR A 685 12.71 -18.03 4.02
N GLU A 686 13.34 -17.49 5.05
CA GLU A 686 14.51 -16.64 4.95
C GLU A 686 15.60 -17.13 5.89
N VAL A 687 16.83 -17.12 5.44
CA VAL A 687 18.01 -17.38 6.25
C VAL A 687 19.08 -16.33 5.95
N ASN A 688 19.63 -15.73 7.00
CA ASN A 688 20.80 -14.86 6.95
C ASN A 688 21.90 -15.48 7.77
N ARG A 689 23.04 -15.75 7.16
CA ARG A 689 24.28 -16.11 7.84
C ARG A 689 25.22 -14.90 7.78
N VAL A 690 25.57 -14.38 8.93
CA VAL A 690 26.40 -13.21 9.12
C VAL A 690 27.66 -13.62 9.86
N GLU A 691 28.81 -13.21 9.34
CA GLU A 691 30.13 -13.45 9.96
C GLU A 691 30.82 -12.07 10.06
N LEU A 692 30.92 -11.54 11.27
CA LEU A 692 31.50 -10.21 11.59
C LEU A 692 32.78 -10.38 12.43
N PRO A 693 33.62 -9.37 12.49
CA PRO A 693 34.79 -9.39 13.41
C PRO A 693 34.39 -9.59 14.88
N ALA A 694 33.23 -9.09 15.30
CA ALA A 694 32.73 -9.20 16.69
C ALA A 694 32.08 -10.57 16.96
N GLY A 695 31.62 -11.28 15.96
CA GLY A 695 30.94 -12.57 16.14
C GLY A 695 30.25 -13.06 14.87
N ALA A 696 29.69 -14.26 14.96
CA ALA A 696 28.94 -14.83 13.84
C ALA A 696 27.60 -15.36 14.34
N PHE A 697 26.54 -15.09 13.58
CA PHE A 697 25.20 -15.56 13.89
C PHE A 697 24.43 -15.96 12.64
N THR A 698 23.37 -16.70 12.84
CA THR A 698 22.44 -17.08 11.74
C THR A 698 21.02 -16.82 12.19
N THR A 699 20.30 -16.01 11.42
CA THR A 699 18.87 -15.79 11.66
C THR A 699 18.03 -16.61 10.69
N HIS A 700 16.90 -17.10 11.18
CA HIS A 700 15.94 -17.85 10.41
C HIS A 700 14.55 -17.22 10.60
N ARG A 701 13.80 -17.10 9.52
CA ARG A 701 12.39 -16.75 9.54
C ARG A 701 11.63 -17.72 8.66
N ALA A 702 10.58 -18.31 9.19
CA ALA A 702 9.69 -19.17 8.45
C ALA A 702 8.25 -18.67 8.58
N SER A 703 7.48 -18.75 7.51
CA SER A 703 6.07 -18.43 7.53
C SER A 703 5.28 -19.44 6.68
N GLN A 704 4.11 -19.81 7.18
CA GLN A 704 3.16 -20.64 6.46
C GLN A 704 1.79 -20.00 6.52
N ARG A 705 1.26 -19.61 5.36
CA ARG A 705 -0.11 -19.12 5.22
C ARG A 705 -0.95 -20.14 4.48
N MET A 706 -2.13 -20.42 4.99
CA MET A 706 -3.15 -21.25 4.35
C MET A 706 -4.41 -20.42 4.12
N LEU A 707 -4.98 -20.47 2.94
CA LEU A 707 -6.29 -19.92 2.64
C LEU A 707 -7.19 -21.04 2.11
N LEU A 708 -8.30 -21.28 2.81
CA LEU A 708 -9.38 -22.16 2.39
C LEU A 708 -10.62 -21.31 2.15
N THR A 709 -11.05 -21.17 0.90
CA THR A 709 -12.22 -20.38 0.49
C THR A 709 -13.34 -21.33 0.09
N LEU A 710 -14.39 -21.40 0.89
CA LEU A 710 -15.54 -22.29 0.65
C LEU A 710 -16.55 -21.66 -0.33
N SER A 711 -16.70 -20.34 -0.27
CA SER A 711 -17.46 -19.51 -1.20
C SER A 711 -16.86 -18.10 -1.26
N THR A 712 -17.43 -17.20 -2.05
CA THR A 712 -17.06 -15.78 -2.06
C THR A 712 -17.25 -15.09 -0.70
N ASP A 713 -18.10 -15.67 0.16
CA ASP A 713 -18.54 -15.08 1.43
C ASP A 713 -18.03 -15.85 2.67
N LEU A 714 -17.43 -17.05 2.50
CA LEU A 714 -16.98 -17.89 3.60
C LEU A 714 -15.56 -18.41 3.35
N TYR A 715 -14.65 -18.07 4.25
CA TYR A 715 -13.26 -18.52 4.18
C TYR A 715 -12.63 -18.78 5.57
N VAL A 716 -11.57 -19.56 5.55
CA VAL A 716 -10.69 -19.78 6.71
C VAL A 716 -9.27 -19.41 6.27
N ARG A 717 -8.61 -18.59 7.05
CA ARG A 717 -7.21 -18.21 6.87
C ARG A 717 -6.41 -18.61 8.10
N GLY A 718 -5.29 -19.29 7.87
CA GLY A 718 -4.31 -19.60 8.91
C GLY A 718 -2.96 -18.99 8.56
N LEU A 719 -2.28 -18.43 9.56
CA LEU A 719 -0.91 -17.95 9.49
C LEU A 719 -0.12 -18.55 10.65
N ALA A 720 1.04 -19.10 10.36
CA ALA A 720 2.02 -19.48 11.37
C ALA A 720 3.35 -18.83 11.00
N GLN A 721 4.04 -18.22 11.93
CA GLN A 721 5.28 -17.52 11.75
C GLN A 721 6.28 -17.96 12.83
N TRP A 722 7.53 -18.10 12.47
CA TRP A 722 8.65 -18.34 13.38
C TRP A 722 9.80 -17.41 13.07
N ASN A 723 10.35 -16.81 14.10
CA ASN A 723 11.52 -15.97 14.05
C ASN A 723 12.55 -16.46 15.09
N SER A 724 13.74 -16.80 14.62
CA SER A 724 14.78 -17.32 15.49
C SER A 724 15.48 -16.23 16.33
N GLN A 725 15.40 -14.98 15.95
CA GLN A 725 16.02 -13.86 16.68
C GLN A 725 15.14 -13.42 17.85
N GLY A 726 13.84 -13.35 17.65
CA GLY A 726 12.89 -13.07 18.73
C GLY A 726 12.42 -14.31 19.49
N HIS A 727 12.97 -15.49 19.19
CA HIS A 727 12.62 -16.78 19.81
C HIS A 727 11.12 -17.09 19.87
N VAL A 728 10.33 -16.56 18.91
CA VAL A 728 8.86 -16.65 18.96
C VAL A 728 8.28 -17.47 17.81
N VAL A 729 7.21 -18.18 18.11
CA VAL A 729 6.27 -18.76 17.14
C VAL A 729 4.91 -18.13 17.33
N GLY A 730 4.46 -17.35 16.34
CA GLY A 730 3.13 -16.77 16.30
C GLY A 730 2.19 -17.58 15.41
N GLY A 731 0.96 -17.80 15.87
CA GLY A 731 -0.12 -18.44 15.13
C GLY A 731 -1.38 -17.60 15.12
N ASN A 732 -1.99 -17.40 13.94
CA ASN A 732 -3.28 -16.74 13.77
C ASN A 732 -4.19 -17.62 12.93
N LEU A 733 -5.41 -17.88 13.39
CA LEU A 733 -6.45 -18.55 12.63
C LEU A 733 -7.71 -17.68 12.61
N LEU A 734 -8.18 -17.34 11.42
CA LEU A 734 -9.34 -16.49 11.19
C LEU A 734 -10.37 -17.23 10.33
N LEU A 735 -11.59 -17.34 10.81
CA LEU A 735 -12.77 -17.68 10.02
C LEU A 735 -13.55 -16.40 9.74
N GLY A 736 -13.79 -16.10 8.46
CA GLY A 736 -14.59 -14.96 8.02
C GLY A 736 -15.82 -15.42 7.26
N TYR A 737 -17.00 -14.91 7.67
CA TYR A 737 -18.28 -15.21 7.04
C TYR A 737 -19.11 -13.94 6.84
N ARG A 738 -19.34 -13.58 5.59
CA ARG A 738 -20.26 -12.50 5.19
C ARG A 738 -21.67 -13.06 5.07
N TYR A 739 -22.47 -12.95 6.13
CA TYR A 739 -23.81 -13.54 6.18
C TYR A 739 -24.87 -12.68 5.48
N LEU A 740 -24.62 -11.37 5.31
CA LEU A 740 -25.37 -10.42 4.49
C LEU A 740 -24.39 -9.45 3.83
N PRO A 741 -24.76 -8.78 2.71
CA PRO A 741 -23.90 -7.75 2.14
C PRO A 741 -23.52 -6.68 3.17
N GLY A 742 -22.22 -6.48 3.40
CA GLY A 742 -21.70 -5.53 4.38
C GLY A 742 -21.76 -5.98 5.85
N SER A 743 -22.30 -7.19 6.16
CA SER A 743 -22.42 -7.74 7.51
C SER A 743 -21.57 -8.98 7.68
N ASP A 744 -20.65 -8.95 8.61
CA ASP A 744 -19.60 -9.95 8.73
C ASP A 744 -19.57 -10.60 10.15
N LEU A 745 -19.25 -11.88 10.19
CA LEU A 745 -18.89 -12.63 11.37
C LEU A 745 -17.43 -13.06 11.25
N PHE A 746 -16.62 -12.76 12.26
CA PHE A 746 -15.26 -13.25 12.37
C PHE A 746 -15.07 -14.05 13.64
N ILE A 747 -14.32 -15.14 13.55
CA ILE A 747 -13.78 -15.87 14.71
C ILE A 747 -12.27 -15.85 14.53
N VAL A 748 -11.57 -15.31 15.52
CA VAL A 748 -10.12 -15.15 15.50
C VAL A 748 -9.52 -15.92 16.67
N TYR A 749 -8.48 -16.67 16.41
CA TYR A 749 -7.66 -17.35 17.41
C TYR A 749 -6.21 -16.95 17.20
N ASN A 750 -5.59 -16.36 18.21
CA ASN A 750 -4.16 -16.05 18.24
C ASN A 750 -3.46 -16.91 19.29
N HIS A 751 -2.21 -17.25 19.03
CA HIS A 751 -1.36 -18.01 19.93
C HIS A 751 0.09 -17.59 19.73
N LEU A 752 0.75 -17.19 20.79
CA LEU A 752 2.17 -16.83 20.82
C LEU A 752 2.90 -17.82 21.74
N LEU A 753 4.01 -18.34 21.24
CA LEU A 753 4.86 -19.30 21.93
C LEU A 753 6.30 -18.80 21.93
N ASP A 754 6.97 -18.92 23.05
CA ASP A 754 8.41 -18.80 23.14
C ASP A 754 9.08 -20.12 22.74
N THR A 755 10.24 -20.02 22.06
CA THR A 755 11.05 -21.17 21.62
C THR A 755 12.43 -21.20 22.29
N GLU A 756 12.72 -20.27 23.20
CA GLU A 756 13.95 -20.27 23.94
C GLU A 756 13.97 -21.41 24.99
N GLY A 757 14.98 -22.28 24.88
CA GLY A 757 15.15 -23.44 25.75
C GLY A 757 14.07 -24.53 25.61
N SER A 758 12.83 -24.28 26.00
CA SER A 758 11.68 -25.19 25.85
C SER A 758 10.46 -24.41 25.38
N LEU A 759 9.55 -25.06 24.65
CA LEU A 759 8.36 -24.42 24.11
C LEU A 759 7.42 -23.98 25.25
N HIS A 760 7.25 -22.68 25.46
CA HIS A 760 6.33 -22.10 26.45
C HIS A 760 5.24 -21.30 25.76
N GLN A 761 4.09 -21.17 26.44
CA GLN A 761 3.01 -20.29 25.99
C GLN A 761 3.26 -18.89 26.55
N LEU A 762 3.25 -17.87 25.67
CA LEU A 762 3.29 -16.46 26.06
C LEU A 762 1.88 -15.89 26.11
N ASP A 763 1.15 -15.96 25.03
CA ASP A 763 -0.21 -15.40 24.90
C ASP A 763 -1.13 -16.34 24.12
N ARG A 764 -2.41 -16.31 24.46
CA ARG A 764 -3.47 -16.97 23.70
C ARG A 764 -4.77 -16.18 23.78
N SER A 765 -5.36 -15.86 22.63
CA SER A 765 -6.66 -15.19 22.59
C SER A 765 -7.66 -15.87 21.66
N VAL A 766 -8.92 -15.77 22.03
CA VAL A 766 -10.06 -16.16 21.20
C VAL A 766 -11.04 -15.01 21.19
N GLN A 767 -11.43 -14.58 20.00
CA GLN A 767 -12.33 -13.44 19.80
C GLN A 767 -13.40 -13.81 18.78
N LEU A 768 -14.63 -13.34 19.02
CA LEU A 768 -15.73 -13.45 18.07
C LEU A 768 -16.27 -12.05 17.79
N LYS A 769 -16.18 -11.60 16.55
CA LYS A 769 -16.76 -10.32 16.12
C LYS A 769 -18.00 -10.55 15.29
N LEU A 770 -19.08 -9.87 15.66
CA LEU A 770 -20.30 -9.81 14.87
C LEU A 770 -20.57 -8.35 14.50
N ALA A 771 -20.52 -8.02 13.22
CA ALA A 771 -20.83 -6.71 12.68
C ALA A 771 -22.09 -6.77 11.82
N TYR A 772 -22.98 -5.79 11.97
CA TYR A 772 -24.22 -5.69 11.20
C TYR A 772 -24.27 -4.37 10.43
N TYR A 773 -24.31 -4.46 9.10
CA TYR A 773 -24.45 -3.31 8.24
C TYR A 773 -25.93 -2.96 8.02
N TRP A 774 -26.28 -1.70 8.27
CA TRP A 774 -27.62 -1.16 8.06
C TRP A 774 -27.54 0.13 7.25
N SER A 775 -28.31 0.19 6.17
CA SER A 775 -28.46 1.40 5.34
C SER A 775 -29.95 1.52 4.98
N PRO A 776 -30.67 2.55 5.49
CA PRO A 776 -32.11 2.76 5.30
C PRO A 776 -32.45 3.24 3.90
#